data_a22a52efa6503b43dd87ef207ebbfaa8
#
_entry.id   a22a52efa6503b43dd87ef207ebbfaa8
#
_cell.length_a   1.000
_cell.length_b   1.000
_cell.length_c   1.000
_cell.angle_alpha   90.00
_cell.angle_beta   90.00
_cell.angle_gamma   90.00
#
_symmetry.space_group_name_H-M   'P 1'
#
loop_
_entity.id
_entity.type
_entity.pdbx_description
1 polymer ?
#
loop_
_entity_poly.entity_id
_entity_poly.type
_entity_poly.pdbx_seq_one_letter_code
_entity_poly.pdbx_strand_id
1 'polypeptide(L)'
;MNLGVQYYRAPFPESKYWENDFKAIKEAGLDTVQLWVLWAWVESKPDFFNYDDYDRLIEIAARNKLKVVLSTIAEIQPHWIHRIVPGSEMIDHLGNKVISSLRCECNFGLTPGGCTDNPAVWERMAQFIRKTGERYAGLGHLHGWDIWNELRWNVQADNLVCFCPHTIQEFHLWLDQQYGGLDGLNAAWKRRYVCLEDVAPGKLPDRPYTEMMAWQHFITERANRHAARRCAVMKAIDQVHPVTAHGGCPSADYRGWDKGYPIDRGNDWALAETLDGIGCSSFPQWGGIDDAEFGSRVEMVKSAANGKRVWLSEVQGGRAAVGFNIYGKVEAAPQQRWIWNGLACGADTILFWCWRDEVFGRESAGFGLAGRDGLAPQRLEAMKFTGKLLAEKAEIFNHYIPGSAEIGILFTPQNYYLAWAQEADGKRMGDAINGYARSLVRQSIPYCFLEEQHLDDLQHLKLIILPRSIVLNDYQTERLAAFVQNGGTLLVESECGAFGREGFYRYPEDRFLAQFGIVEAGRRNLETAGITLKLDEELFLDIEQWVTPLEESVNAPVQVFSTFNGQVLAAEFKAGQGRIIYLGSYFGNPYLEKRNPNFESFIQKVSVLAGVKPAIEVISPAPSRDEFIYVKSGRSKGRLVTYLFFPGDDCTAKIKFSPELLPGSAKLTELMSNQVITLIDGIATVKPGRFKMAVLSEA
;
A
#
# COMPACT_ATOMS: atom_id res chain seq x y z
N MET A 1 -7.60 -19.30 -0.55
CA MET A 1 -6.22 -18.84 -0.31
C MET A 1 -5.27 -19.58 -1.23
N ASN A 2 -4.39 -18.87 -1.97
CA ASN A 2 -3.39 -19.46 -2.84
C ASN A 2 -2.01 -19.07 -2.32
N LEU A 3 -1.09 -20.04 -2.31
CA LEU A 3 0.27 -19.85 -1.85
C LEU A 3 1.22 -20.29 -2.95
N GLY A 4 2.03 -19.38 -3.47
CA GLY A 4 2.83 -19.63 -4.64
C GLY A 4 4.20 -18.98 -4.62
N VAL A 5 4.90 -19.15 -5.72
CA VAL A 5 6.25 -18.65 -5.89
C VAL A 5 6.51 -18.26 -7.34
N GLN A 6 7.21 -17.17 -7.54
CA GLN A 6 7.75 -16.82 -8.84
C GLN A 6 8.85 -17.83 -9.21
N TYR A 7 8.82 -18.32 -10.45
CA TYR A 7 9.75 -19.36 -10.88
C TYR A 7 10.60 -18.96 -12.08
N TYR A 8 9.99 -18.45 -13.15
CA TYR A 8 10.70 -18.24 -14.41
C TYR A 8 10.75 -16.78 -14.82
N ARG A 9 11.96 -16.26 -14.93
CA ARG A 9 12.31 -14.99 -15.55
C ARG A 9 13.33 -15.28 -16.65
N ALA A 10 12.84 -15.46 -17.88
CA ALA A 10 13.62 -15.96 -19.00
C ALA A 10 15.02 -15.29 -19.10
N PRO A 11 16.08 -16.06 -19.39
CA PRO A 11 16.10 -17.50 -19.68
C PRO A 11 16.34 -18.40 -18.44
N PHE A 12 16.09 -17.91 -17.23
CA PHE A 12 16.42 -18.65 -16.00
C PHE A 12 15.18 -18.96 -15.16
N PRO A 13 15.25 -20.08 -14.40
CA PRO A 13 16.32 -21.09 -14.39
C PRO A 13 16.33 -21.91 -15.67
N GLU A 14 17.50 -22.51 -15.98
CA GLU A 14 17.69 -23.35 -17.17
C GLU A 14 16.75 -24.59 -17.13
N SER A 15 16.38 -25.08 -18.33
CA SER A 15 15.39 -26.16 -18.49
C SER A 15 15.76 -27.48 -17.80
N LYS A 16 17.03 -27.74 -17.52
CA LYS A 16 17.49 -28.93 -16.78
C LYS A 16 16.98 -28.99 -15.34
N TYR A 17 16.52 -27.88 -14.77
CA TYR A 17 16.02 -27.79 -13.40
C TYR A 17 14.49 -27.92 -13.30
N TRP A 18 13.73 -27.61 -14.35
CA TRP A 18 12.29 -27.39 -14.32
C TRP A 18 11.49 -28.53 -13.69
N GLU A 19 11.70 -29.76 -14.14
CA GLU A 19 10.96 -30.95 -13.64
C GLU A 19 11.12 -31.14 -12.13
N ASN A 20 12.38 -31.07 -11.66
CA ASN A 20 12.71 -31.30 -10.25
C ASN A 20 12.20 -30.14 -9.37
N ASP A 21 12.28 -28.90 -9.86
CA ASP A 21 11.84 -27.73 -9.12
C ASP A 21 10.31 -27.71 -8.94
N PHE A 22 9.53 -27.97 -9.99
CA PHE A 22 8.09 -28.00 -9.88
C PHE A 22 7.59 -29.09 -8.93
N LYS A 23 8.24 -30.23 -8.93
CA LYS A 23 7.99 -31.28 -7.94
C LYS A 23 8.30 -30.79 -6.53
N ALA A 24 9.46 -30.17 -6.32
CA ALA A 24 9.87 -29.63 -5.03
C ALA A 24 8.96 -28.49 -4.54
N ILE A 25 8.50 -27.61 -5.44
CA ILE A 25 7.52 -26.57 -5.14
C ILE A 25 6.24 -27.21 -4.59
N LYS A 26 5.72 -28.24 -5.26
CA LYS A 26 4.53 -28.95 -4.80
C LYS A 26 4.76 -29.66 -3.46
N GLU A 27 5.89 -30.31 -3.29
CA GLU A 27 6.29 -31.01 -2.04
C GLU A 27 6.46 -30.01 -0.87
N ALA A 28 6.86 -28.78 -1.15
CA ALA A 28 6.92 -27.69 -0.18
C ALA A 28 5.54 -27.15 0.24
N GLY A 29 4.44 -27.67 -0.30
CA GLY A 29 3.09 -27.26 0.07
C GLY A 29 2.56 -26.02 -0.66
N LEU A 30 3.26 -25.56 -1.70
CA LEU A 30 2.80 -24.50 -2.58
C LEU A 30 1.83 -25.07 -3.63
N ASP A 31 0.87 -24.24 -4.05
CA ASP A 31 -0.15 -24.64 -5.03
C ASP A 31 -0.12 -23.85 -6.33
N THR A 32 0.70 -22.79 -6.39
CA THR A 32 0.73 -21.85 -7.50
C THR A 32 2.17 -21.51 -7.90
N VAL A 33 2.42 -21.36 -9.20
CA VAL A 33 3.67 -20.82 -9.76
C VAL A 33 3.38 -19.61 -10.59
N GLN A 34 4.24 -18.59 -10.49
CA GLN A 34 4.17 -17.40 -11.33
C GLN A 34 5.26 -17.47 -12.39
N LEU A 35 4.89 -17.20 -13.63
CA LEU A 35 5.78 -17.18 -14.78
C LEU A 35 5.76 -15.77 -15.39
N TRP A 36 6.92 -15.16 -15.50
CA TRP A 36 7.08 -13.87 -16.15
C TRP A 36 7.23 -14.03 -17.65
N VAL A 37 6.17 -13.74 -18.40
CA VAL A 37 6.16 -13.75 -19.86
C VAL A 37 6.79 -12.45 -20.35
N LEU A 38 8.10 -12.48 -20.65
CA LEU A 38 8.87 -11.31 -21.04
C LEU A 38 8.68 -10.98 -22.51
N TRP A 39 8.21 -9.77 -22.82
CA TRP A 39 8.02 -9.33 -24.22
C TRP A 39 9.32 -9.45 -25.03
N ALA A 40 10.45 -8.96 -24.52
CA ALA A 40 11.75 -9.03 -25.20
C ALA A 40 12.22 -10.47 -25.49
N TRP A 41 11.79 -11.46 -24.68
CA TRP A 41 12.13 -12.87 -24.88
C TRP A 41 11.22 -13.52 -25.91
N VAL A 42 9.92 -13.28 -25.78
CA VAL A 42 8.92 -13.89 -26.65
C VAL A 42 9.01 -13.34 -28.07
N GLU A 43 9.18 -12.03 -28.24
CA GLU A 43 9.26 -11.38 -29.56
C GLU A 43 10.69 -10.90 -29.84
N SER A 44 11.61 -11.85 -30.04
CA SER A 44 13.05 -11.55 -30.28
C SER A 44 13.31 -10.77 -31.58
N LYS A 45 12.38 -10.81 -32.52
CA LYS A 45 12.35 -9.99 -33.75
C LYS A 45 10.91 -9.63 -34.10
N PRO A 46 10.65 -8.50 -34.77
CA PRO A 46 9.30 -8.04 -35.08
C PRO A 46 8.41 -9.13 -35.67
N ASP A 47 7.22 -9.28 -35.11
CA ASP A 47 6.16 -10.20 -35.54
C ASP A 47 6.51 -11.71 -35.45
N PHE A 48 7.57 -12.06 -34.75
CA PHE A 48 7.95 -13.44 -34.48
C PHE A 48 7.85 -13.74 -32.97
N PHE A 49 6.79 -14.47 -32.61
CA PHE A 49 6.48 -14.83 -31.24
C PHE A 49 6.84 -16.30 -30.96
N ASN A 50 7.73 -16.55 -30.01
CA ASN A 50 8.11 -17.86 -29.54
C ASN A 50 7.75 -18.02 -28.06
N TYR A 51 6.89 -19.00 -27.75
CA TYR A 51 6.43 -19.32 -26.40
C TYR A 51 6.90 -20.71 -25.91
N ASP A 52 7.84 -21.39 -26.59
CA ASP A 52 8.19 -22.79 -26.34
C ASP A 52 8.56 -23.05 -24.85
N ASP A 53 9.31 -22.16 -24.23
CA ASP A 53 9.67 -22.29 -22.82
C ASP A 53 8.43 -22.23 -21.91
N TYR A 54 7.55 -21.31 -22.17
CA TYR A 54 6.34 -21.10 -21.36
C TYR A 54 5.36 -22.25 -21.54
N ASP A 55 5.16 -22.75 -22.76
CA ASP A 55 4.31 -23.90 -23.04
C ASP A 55 4.77 -25.10 -22.23
N ARG A 56 6.07 -25.40 -22.25
CA ARG A 56 6.66 -26.51 -21.51
C ARG A 56 6.53 -26.33 -20.00
N LEU A 57 6.78 -25.12 -19.46
CA LEU A 57 6.63 -24.83 -18.04
C LEU A 57 5.18 -24.98 -17.57
N ILE A 58 4.21 -24.51 -18.36
CA ILE A 58 2.78 -24.65 -18.09
C ILE A 58 2.35 -26.12 -18.10
N GLU A 59 2.86 -26.95 -19.03
CA GLU A 59 2.63 -28.39 -19.03
C GLU A 59 3.20 -29.07 -17.78
N ILE A 60 4.41 -28.68 -17.35
CA ILE A 60 5.03 -29.20 -16.12
C ILE A 60 4.19 -28.80 -14.89
N ALA A 61 3.67 -27.54 -14.84
CA ALA A 61 2.78 -27.09 -13.78
C ALA A 61 1.51 -27.96 -13.71
N ALA A 62 0.86 -28.20 -14.86
CA ALA A 62 -0.33 -29.04 -14.95
C ALA A 62 -0.11 -30.45 -14.44
N ARG A 63 1.01 -31.11 -14.85
CA ARG A 63 1.37 -32.46 -14.39
C ARG A 63 1.59 -32.51 -12.87
N ASN A 64 2.11 -31.45 -12.27
CA ASN A 64 2.32 -31.34 -10.83
C ASN A 64 1.09 -30.78 -10.08
N LYS A 65 -0.04 -30.57 -10.76
CA LYS A 65 -1.27 -30.00 -10.17
C LYS A 65 -1.03 -28.65 -9.50
N LEU A 66 -0.22 -27.82 -10.15
CA LEU A 66 0.03 -26.44 -9.77
C LEU A 66 -0.83 -25.51 -10.63
N LYS A 67 -1.37 -24.47 -10.02
CA LYS A 67 -1.97 -23.36 -10.74
C LYS A 67 -0.87 -22.46 -11.31
N VAL A 68 -1.20 -21.67 -12.31
CA VAL A 68 -0.28 -20.73 -12.95
C VAL A 68 -0.80 -19.31 -12.84
N VAL A 69 0.05 -18.39 -12.43
CA VAL A 69 -0.13 -16.94 -12.65
C VAL A 69 0.78 -16.55 -13.80
N LEU A 70 0.24 -15.88 -14.80
CA LEU A 70 1.02 -15.35 -15.92
C LEU A 70 1.15 -13.84 -15.78
N SER A 71 2.38 -13.37 -15.64
CA SER A 71 2.69 -11.94 -15.63
C SER A 71 3.13 -11.50 -17.02
N THR A 72 2.37 -10.60 -17.63
CA THR A 72 2.75 -10.03 -18.93
C THR A 72 3.73 -8.88 -18.71
N ILE A 73 5.02 -9.21 -18.69
CA ILE A 73 6.11 -8.25 -18.45
C ILE A 73 6.40 -7.47 -19.75
N ALA A 74 5.51 -6.56 -20.04
CA ALA A 74 5.54 -5.75 -21.26
C ALA A 74 6.47 -4.53 -21.17
N GLU A 75 6.89 -4.18 -19.96
CA GLU A 75 7.87 -3.13 -19.69
C GLU A 75 9.31 -3.51 -20.06
N ILE A 76 9.62 -4.80 -20.12
CA ILE A 76 10.86 -5.30 -20.69
C ILE A 76 10.69 -5.44 -22.20
N GLN A 77 10.88 -4.32 -22.90
CA GLN A 77 10.63 -4.22 -24.33
C GLN A 77 11.78 -4.81 -25.16
N PRO A 78 11.47 -5.30 -26.39
CA PRO A 78 12.50 -5.81 -27.29
C PRO A 78 13.53 -4.76 -27.71
N HIS A 79 14.78 -5.17 -27.86
CA HIS A 79 15.88 -4.29 -28.29
C HIS A 79 15.65 -3.61 -29.64
N TRP A 80 14.84 -4.20 -30.51
CA TRP A 80 14.54 -3.66 -31.82
C TRP A 80 13.54 -2.50 -31.82
N ILE A 81 12.89 -2.19 -30.69
CA ILE A 81 11.77 -1.22 -30.63
C ILE A 81 12.14 0.13 -31.19
N HIS A 82 13.29 0.69 -30.79
CA HIS A 82 13.75 2.01 -31.28
C HIS A 82 14.16 2.00 -32.75
N ARG A 83 14.52 0.84 -33.29
CA ARG A 83 14.89 0.70 -34.70
C ARG A 83 13.67 0.74 -35.62
N ILE A 84 12.53 0.19 -35.17
CA ILE A 84 11.29 0.16 -36.00
C ILE A 84 10.34 1.31 -35.66
N VAL A 85 10.48 1.93 -34.49
CA VAL A 85 9.73 3.12 -34.07
C VAL A 85 10.73 4.25 -33.77
N PRO A 86 11.22 4.97 -34.78
CA PRO A 86 12.14 6.08 -34.59
C PRO A 86 11.54 7.17 -33.68
N GLY A 87 12.33 7.73 -32.77
CA GLY A 87 11.87 8.75 -31.83
C GLY A 87 11.02 8.22 -30.68
N SER A 88 11.03 6.90 -30.46
CA SER A 88 10.29 6.26 -29.37
C SER A 88 10.97 6.34 -28.01
N GLU A 89 12.22 6.80 -27.93
CA GLU A 89 12.95 6.86 -26.67
C GLU A 89 12.25 7.76 -25.65
N MET A 90 12.25 7.36 -24.39
CA MET A 90 11.88 8.27 -23.30
C MET A 90 12.87 9.43 -23.22
N ILE A 91 12.40 10.59 -22.80
CA ILE A 91 13.21 11.78 -22.56
C ILE A 91 13.12 12.12 -21.06
N ASP A 92 14.26 12.31 -20.42
CA ASP A 92 14.31 12.68 -19.01
C ASP A 92 14.04 14.19 -18.79
N HIS A 93 13.92 14.59 -17.53
CA HIS A 93 13.65 15.99 -17.17
C HIS A 93 14.77 16.97 -17.54
N LEU A 94 15.97 16.46 -17.85
CA LEU A 94 17.12 17.24 -18.34
C LEU A 94 17.15 17.34 -19.86
N GLY A 95 16.25 16.64 -20.56
CA GLY A 95 16.18 16.63 -22.03
C GLY A 95 17.02 15.54 -22.70
N ASN A 96 17.60 14.61 -21.92
CA ASN A 96 18.41 13.54 -22.48
C ASN A 96 17.52 12.36 -22.91
N LYS A 97 17.88 11.71 -24.01
CA LYS A 97 17.30 10.43 -24.39
C LYS A 97 17.72 9.34 -23.41
N VAL A 98 16.76 8.56 -22.93
CA VAL A 98 17.02 7.42 -22.05
C VAL A 98 17.36 6.22 -22.92
N ILE A 99 18.63 5.94 -23.07
CA ILE A 99 19.17 4.83 -23.89
C ILE A 99 19.76 3.70 -23.04
N SER A 100 20.02 3.97 -21.77
CA SER A 100 20.44 2.99 -20.77
C SER A 100 20.06 3.48 -19.38
N SER A 101 20.02 2.57 -18.40
CA SER A 101 19.68 2.89 -17.02
C SER A 101 20.40 1.94 -16.08
N LEU A 102 20.92 2.48 -14.98
CA LEU A 102 21.49 1.67 -13.88
C LEU A 102 20.41 0.88 -13.14
N ARG A 103 19.15 1.27 -13.29
CA ARG A 103 18.00 0.60 -12.68
C ARG A 103 17.40 -0.49 -13.55
N CYS A 104 17.83 -0.64 -14.78
CA CYS A 104 17.35 -1.70 -15.66
C CYS A 104 17.86 -3.05 -15.15
N GLU A 105 16.97 -3.81 -14.54
CA GLU A 105 17.24 -5.16 -14.01
C GLU A 105 16.92 -6.24 -15.06
N CYS A 106 16.77 -5.83 -16.30
CA CYS A 106 16.49 -6.72 -17.41
C CYS A 106 17.65 -7.68 -17.68
N ASN A 107 17.33 -8.97 -17.78
CA ASN A 107 18.31 -10.02 -18.05
C ASN A 107 18.94 -9.94 -19.45
N PHE A 108 18.39 -9.11 -20.34
CA PHE A 108 18.84 -8.96 -21.72
C PHE A 108 19.74 -7.75 -21.92
N GLY A 109 20.20 -7.14 -20.85
CA GLY A 109 20.94 -5.90 -20.89
C GLY A 109 20.05 -4.67 -20.73
N LEU A 110 20.64 -3.51 -20.87
CA LEU A 110 19.97 -2.24 -20.65
C LEU A 110 19.03 -1.91 -21.80
N THR A 111 17.75 -2.18 -21.61
CA THR A 111 16.70 -1.80 -22.57
C THR A 111 15.68 -0.93 -21.85
N PRO A 112 15.83 0.39 -21.89
CA PRO A 112 14.88 1.29 -21.25
C PRO A 112 13.49 1.26 -21.90
N GLY A 113 13.39 0.73 -23.11
CA GLY A 113 12.17 0.69 -23.90
C GLY A 113 11.72 2.04 -24.42
N GLY A 114 10.74 2.02 -25.30
CA GLY A 114 10.08 3.21 -25.82
C GLY A 114 9.01 3.74 -24.88
N CYS A 115 8.74 5.03 -24.98
CA CYS A 115 7.64 5.66 -24.26
C CYS A 115 6.30 5.12 -24.76
N THR A 116 5.48 4.59 -23.86
CA THR A 116 4.18 4.00 -24.21
C THR A 116 3.05 5.02 -24.46
N ASP A 117 3.33 6.31 -24.29
CA ASP A 117 2.46 7.37 -24.82
C ASP A 117 2.64 7.54 -26.32
N ASN A 118 3.75 7.06 -26.89
CA ASN A 118 3.88 6.94 -28.33
C ASN A 118 2.92 5.85 -28.85
N PRO A 119 1.94 6.19 -29.72
CA PRO A 119 0.93 5.25 -30.18
C PRO A 119 1.49 3.99 -30.87
N ALA A 120 2.62 4.14 -31.59
CA ALA A 120 3.24 3.00 -32.26
C ALA A 120 3.94 2.04 -31.29
N VAL A 121 4.52 2.55 -30.20
CA VAL A 121 5.07 1.70 -29.10
C VAL A 121 3.94 0.99 -28.38
N TRP A 122 2.86 1.73 -28.07
CA TRP A 122 1.69 1.15 -27.42
C TRP A 122 1.07 0.03 -28.23
N GLU A 123 0.88 0.21 -29.53
CA GLU A 123 0.27 -0.84 -30.38
C GLU A 123 1.11 -2.12 -30.38
N ARG A 124 2.44 -2.01 -30.41
CA ARG A 124 3.33 -3.17 -30.30
C ARG A 124 3.20 -3.86 -28.93
N MET A 125 3.14 -3.08 -27.85
CA MET A 125 2.90 -3.62 -26.51
C MET A 125 1.54 -4.32 -26.40
N ALA A 126 0.48 -3.70 -26.92
CA ALA A 126 -0.86 -4.27 -26.94
C ALA A 126 -0.93 -5.56 -27.76
N GLN A 127 -0.19 -5.64 -28.88
CA GLN A 127 -0.09 -6.87 -29.68
C GLN A 127 0.55 -8.00 -28.89
N PHE A 128 1.63 -7.73 -28.14
CA PHE A 128 2.26 -8.73 -27.26
C PHE A 128 1.28 -9.23 -26.19
N ILE A 129 0.58 -8.32 -25.49
CA ILE A 129 -0.42 -8.69 -24.47
C ILE A 129 -1.52 -9.52 -25.09
N ARG A 130 -2.04 -9.11 -26.26
CA ARG A 130 -3.08 -9.82 -27.00
C ARG A 130 -2.64 -11.24 -27.40
N LYS A 131 -1.47 -11.39 -27.99
CA LYS A 131 -0.92 -12.69 -28.39
C LYS A 131 -0.71 -13.64 -27.21
N THR A 132 -0.26 -13.12 -26.08
CA THR A 132 -0.11 -13.90 -24.84
C THR A 132 -1.48 -14.33 -24.30
N GLY A 133 -2.45 -13.42 -24.24
CA GLY A 133 -3.82 -13.71 -23.82
C GLY A 133 -4.50 -14.76 -24.71
N GLU A 134 -4.47 -14.57 -26.05
CA GLU A 134 -5.04 -15.52 -27.03
C GLU A 134 -4.48 -16.94 -26.87
N ARG A 135 -3.20 -17.05 -26.49
CA ARG A 135 -2.55 -18.35 -26.33
C ARG A 135 -2.98 -19.07 -25.06
N TYR A 136 -3.15 -18.36 -23.95
CA TYR A 136 -3.23 -18.97 -22.62
C TYR A 136 -4.56 -18.79 -21.88
N ALA A 137 -5.49 -17.97 -22.35
CA ALA A 137 -6.79 -17.75 -21.70
C ALA A 137 -7.62 -19.03 -21.48
N GLY A 138 -7.43 -20.06 -22.33
CA GLY A 138 -8.15 -21.34 -22.24
C GLY A 138 -7.59 -22.35 -21.25
N LEU A 139 -6.55 -22.00 -20.46
CA LEU A 139 -5.91 -22.96 -19.57
C LEU A 139 -6.77 -23.21 -18.32
N GLY A 140 -7.16 -24.46 -18.07
CA GLY A 140 -8.00 -24.84 -16.94
C GLY A 140 -7.35 -24.71 -15.56
N HIS A 141 -6.04 -24.46 -15.50
CA HIS A 141 -5.27 -24.25 -14.26
C HIS A 141 -4.63 -22.85 -14.18
N LEU A 142 -5.05 -21.93 -15.06
CA LEU A 142 -4.71 -20.52 -14.93
C LEU A 142 -5.40 -19.94 -13.68
N HIS A 143 -4.62 -19.34 -12.79
CA HIS A 143 -5.16 -18.67 -11.61
C HIS A 143 -5.55 -17.21 -11.89
N GLY A 144 -4.77 -16.54 -12.72
CA GLY A 144 -5.02 -15.16 -13.14
C GLY A 144 -3.83 -14.53 -13.83
N TRP A 145 -4.02 -13.29 -14.21
CA TRP A 145 -3.06 -12.45 -14.91
C TRP A 145 -2.53 -11.37 -13.98
N ASP A 146 -1.23 -11.15 -14.04
CA ASP A 146 -0.58 -9.94 -13.53
C ASP A 146 -0.09 -9.14 -14.74
N ILE A 147 -0.72 -7.98 -15.00
CA ILE A 147 -0.50 -7.24 -16.24
C ILE A 147 0.57 -6.17 -16.15
N TRP A 148 1.06 -5.88 -14.96
CA TRP A 148 2.15 -4.94 -14.75
C TRP A 148 2.82 -5.17 -13.39
N ASN A 149 4.06 -5.64 -13.46
CA ASN A 149 4.89 -5.86 -12.28
C ASN A 149 5.43 -4.55 -11.74
N GLU A 150 5.30 -4.32 -10.43
CA GLU A 150 5.77 -3.13 -9.73
C GLU A 150 5.56 -1.83 -10.52
N LEU A 151 4.33 -1.62 -10.93
CA LEU A 151 3.83 -0.55 -11.75
C LEU A 151 4.55 0.77 -11.46
N ARG A 152 5.30 1.29 -12.42
CA ARG A 152 6.11 2.49 -12.27
C ARG A 152 6.71 2.96 -13.61
N TRP A 153 6.71 4.26 -13.83
CA TRP A 153 7.23 4.84 -15.08
C TRP A 153 8.75 4.91 -15.13
N ASN A 154 9.38 5.26 -14.03
CA ASN A 154 10.81 5.53 -13.98
C ASN A 154 11.67 4.33 -13.58
N VAL A 155 11.10 3.12 -13.53
CA VAL A 155 11.86 1.92 -13.14
C VAL A 155 13.07 1.65 -14.03
N GLN A 156 12.99 2.10 -15.28
CA GLN A 156 14.04 1.90 -16.29
C GLN A 156 14.84 3.18 -16.60
N ALA A 157 14.71 4.22 -15.79
CA ALA A 157 15.40 5.47 -15.95
C ALA A 157 16.03 5.94 -14.64
N ASP A 158 17.21 6.56 -14.73
CA ASP A 158 17.91 7.11 -13.56
C ASP A 158 17.36 8.47 -13.14
N ASN A 159 16.72 9.18 -14.08
CA ASN A 159 16.12 10.49 -13.91
C ASN A 159 14.60 10.42 -14.09
N LEU A 160 13.91 11.50 -13.72
CA LEU A 160 12.47 11.62 -13.90
C LEU A 160 12.10 11.55 -15.40
N VAL A 161 11.13 10.71 -15.74
CA VAL A 161 10.57 10.50 -17.08
C VAL A 161 9.03 10.46 -17.04
N CYS A 162 8.33 10.72 -18.16
CA CYS A 162 8.87 11.00 -19.48
C CYS A 162 8.48 12.41 -19.90
N PHE A 163 9.39 13.09 -20.56
CA PHE A 163 9.19 14.45 -21.11
C PHE A 163 9.28 14.45 -22.64
N CYS A 164 9.01 13.31 -23.29
CA CYS A 164 8.99 13.25 -24.75
C CYS A 164 7.74 13.98 -25.33
N PRO A 165 7.76 14.36 -26.62
CA PRO A 165 6.65 15.10 -27.23
C PRO A 165 5.29 14.44 -27.05
N HIS A 166 5.20 13.10 -27.10
CA HIS A 166 3.95 12.38 -26.90
C HIS A 166 3.42 12.51 -25.47
N THR A 167 4.29 12.40 -24.46
CA THR A 167 3.88 12.59 -23.07
C THR A 167 3.46 14.02 -22.78
N ILE A 168 4.15 15.00 -23.36
CA ILE A 168 3.78 16.41 -23.22
C ILE A 168 2.43 16.68 -23.88
N GLN A 169 2.16 16.10 -25.03
CA GLN A 169 0.84 16.19 -25.67
C GLN A 169 -0.27 15.57 -24.81
N GLU A 170 -0.03 14.39 -24.22
CA GLU A 170 -0.96 13.78 -23.27
C GLU A 170 -1.19 14.64 -22.03
N PHE A 171 -0.15 15.34 -21.55
CA PHE A 171 -0.29 16.28 -20.42
C PHE A 171 -1.17 17.48 -20.80
N HIS A 172 -1.01 18.06 -21.98
CA HIS A 172 -1.87 19.16 -22.43
C HIS A 172 -3.31 18.73 -22.60
N LEU A 173 -3.57 17.51 -23.15
CA LEU A 173 -4.92 16.94 -23.24
C LEU A 173 -5.50 16.70 -21.85
N TRP A 174 -4.72 16.23 -20.91
CA TRP A 174 -5.15 16.04 -19.53
C TRP A 174 -5.50 17.37 -18.87
N LEU A 175 -4.71 18.43 -19.05
CA LEU A 175 -5.00 19.77 -18.54
C LEU A 175 -6.31 20.31 -19.11
N ASP A 176 -6.52 20.16 -20.43
CA ASP A 176 -7.75 20.57 -21.09
C ASP A 176 -8.99 19.92 -20.46
N GLN A 177 -8.92 18.61 -20.23
CA GLN A 177 -9.99 17.84 -19.60
C GLN A 177 -10.21 18.22 -18.12
N GLN A 178 -9.13 18.38 -17.35
CA GLN A 178 -9.21 18.68 -15.92
C GLN A 178 -9.79 20.06 -15.62
N TYR A 179 -9.54 21.04 -16.47
CA TYR A 179 -9.93 22.43 -16.25
C TYR A 179 -11.04 22.94 -17.19
N GLY A 180 -11.52 22.08 -18.10
CA GLY A 180 -12.55 22.47 -19.05
C GLY A 180 -12.07 23.50 -20.08
N GLY A 181 -10.81 23.39 -20.51
CA GLY A 181 -10.18 24.25 -21.48
C GLY A 181 -9.22 25.27 -20.88
N LEU A 182 -8.58 26.04 -21.77
CA LEU A 182 -7.55 27.04 -21.42
C LEU A 182 -8.08 28.15 -20.48
N ASP A 183 -9.31 28.62 -20.68
CA ASP A 183 -9.88 29.67 -19.84
C ASP A 183 -10.09 29.18 -18.40
N GLY A 184 -10.59 27.95 -18.23
CA GLY A 184 -10.71 27.32 -16.93
C GLY A 184 -9.37 27.10 -16.24
N LEU A 185 -8.36 26.63 -16.97
CA LEU A 185 -6.98 26.50 -16.48
C LEU A 185 -6.42 27.85 -16.02
N ASN A 186 -6.53 28.90 -16.86
CA ASN A 186 -6.05 30.24 -16.54
C ASN A 186 -6.74 30.81 -15.29
N ALA A 187 -8.04 30.57 -15.15
CA ALA A 187 -8.81 31.00 -13.98
C ALA A 187 -8.35 30.26 -12.71
N ALA A 188 -8.19 28.93 -12.77
CA ALA A 188 -7.78 28.10 -11.64
C ALA A 188 -6.32 28.39 -11.23
N TRP A 189 -5.41 28.46 -12.19
CA TRP A 189 -3.97 28.64 -11.93
C TRP A 189 -3.56 30.10 -11.73
N LYS A 190 -4.49 31.06 -11.95
CA LYS A 190 -4.18 32.51 -11.94
C LYS A 190 -3.08 32.85 -12.92
N ARG A 191 -3.19 32.31 -14.13
CA ARG A 191 -2.27 32.51 -15.26
C ARG A 191 -2.96 33.22 -16.42
N ARG A 192 -2.20 33.52 -17.46
CA ARG A 192 -2.67 34.17 -18.70
C ARG A 192 -2.00 33.53 -19.92
N TYR A 193 -2.03 32.20 -19.97
CA TYR A 193 -1.58 31.47 -21.15
C TYR A 193 -2.47 31.79 -22.35
N VAL A 194 -1.89 31.81 -23.55
CA VAL A 194 -2.62 32.03 -24.81
C VAL A 194 -2.93 30.72 -25.53
N CYS A 195 -2.20 29.66 -25.21
CA CYS A 195 -2.45 28.28 -25.66
C CYS A 195 -1.95 27.28 -24.61
N LEU A 196 -2.40 26.01 -24.71
CA LEU A 196 -1.97 24.96 -23.78
C LEU A 196 -0.51 24.57 -23.98
N GLU A 197 0.03 24.75 -25.16
CA GLU A 197 1.42 24.47 -25.50
C GLU A 197 2.42 25.36 -24.75
N ASP A 198 1.95 26.51 -24.24
CA ASP A 198 2.76 27.39 -23.37
C ASP A 198 2.91 26.82 -21.95
N VAL A 199 2.12 25.82 -21.58
CA VAL A 199 2.13 25.24 -20.23
C VAL A 199 3.24 24.19 -20.16
N ALA A 200 4.33 24.50 -19.48
CA ALA A 200 5.41 23.57 -19.24
C ALA A 200 5.14 22.69 -18.00
N PRO A 201 5.52 21.39 -18.04
CA PRO A 201 5.47 20.55 -16.85
C PRO A 201 6.49 21.00 -15.79
N GLY A 202 6.13 20.83 -14.51
CA GLY A 202 7.07 21.05 -13.42
C GLY A 202 8.19 20.02 -13.42
N LYS A 203 9.45 20.46 -13.44
CA LYS A 203 10.61 19.57 -13.57
C LYS A 203 11.43 19.41 -12.30
N LEU A 204 11.46 20.44 -11.46
CA LEU A 204 12.28 20.50 -10.26
C LEU A 204 11.43 20.99 -9.08
N PRO A 205 11.74 20.57 -7.84
CA PRO A 205 11.03 21.05 -6.65
C PRO A 205 11.24 22.56 -6.47
N ASP A 206 10.39 23.12 -5.62
CA ASP A 206 10.34 24.48 -5.09
C ASP A 206 9.95 25.62 -6.07
N ARG A 207 9.62 25.35 -7.33
CA ARG A 207 9.10 26.34 -8.30
C ARG A 207 8.43 25.72 -9.52
N PRO A 208 7.32 26.29 -9.94
CA PRO A 208 6.18 26.78 -9.14
C PRO A 208 5.31 25.61 -8.68
N TYR A 209 4.69 25.71 -7.53
CA TYR A 209 3.91 24.58 -6.94
C TYR A 209 2.78 24.11 -7.83
N THR A 210 2.06 25.01 -8.48
CA THR A 210 0.91 24.69 -9.33
C THR A 210 1.29 23.74 -10.46
N GLU A 211 2.31 24.07 -11.23
CA GLU A 211 2.80 23.27 -12.35
C GLU A 211 3.46 21.95 -11.85
N MET A 212 4.11 22.00 -10.68
CA MET A 212 4.72 20.82 -10.05
C MET A 212 3.67 19.81 -9.60
N MET A 213 2.63 20.26 -8.89
CA MET A 213 1.56 19.40 -8.40
C MET A 213 0.74 18.83 -9.55
N ALA A 214 0.40 19.65 -10.55
CA ALA A 214 -0.32 19.20 -11.72
C ALA A 214 0.44 18.14 -12.52
N TRP A 215 1.73 18.31 -12.70
CA TRP A 215 2.56 17.31 -13.37
C TRP A 215 2.60 15.98 -12.62
N GLN A 216 2.79 16.00 -11.31
CA GLN A 216 2.77 14.78 -10.50
C GLN A 216 1.41 14.09 -10.53
N HIS A 217 0.33 14.85 -10.45
CA HIS A 217 -1.03 14.31 -10.56
C HIS A 217 -1.23 13.64 -11.93
N PHE A 218 -0.81 14.30 -13.01
CA PHE A 218 -0.83 13.71 -14.36
C PHE A 218 -0.03 12.41 -14.43
N ILE A 219 1.17 12.34 -13.84
CA ILE A 219 2.01 11.12 -13.85
C ILE A 219 1.31 9.98 -13.09
N THR A 220 0.65 10.25 -11.97
CA THR A 220 -0.13 9.26 -11.23
C THR A 220 -1.30 8.74 -12.07
N GLU A 221 -2.11 9.63 -12.63
CA GLU A 221 -3.24 9.23 -13.46
C GLU A 221 -2.82 8.57 -14.77
N ARG A 222 -1.70 8.99 -15.33
CA ARG A 222 -1.10 8.33 -16.51
C ARG A 222 -0.77 6.87 -16.23
N ALA A 223 -0.19 6.57 -15.06
CA ALA A 223 0.06 5.18 -14.67
C ALA A 223 -1.24 4.38 -14.57
N ASN A 224 -2.28 4.93 -13.93
CA ASN A 224 -3.60 4.32 -13.84
C ASN A 224 -4.21 4.06 -15.23
N ARG A 225 -4.17 5.04 -16.14
CA ARG A 225 -4.68 4.90 -17.51
C ARG A 225 -3.96 3.81 -18.29
N HIS A 226 -2.64 3.68 -18.14
CA HIS A 226 -1.89 2.63 -18.81
C HIS A 226 -2.19 1.24 -18.24
N ALA A 227 -2.39 1.11 -16.93
CA ALA A 227 -2.85 -0.14 -16.33
C ALA A 227 -4.26 -0.50 -16.86
N ALA A 228 -5.17 0.46 -16.90
CA ALA A 228 -6.52 0.27 -17.47
C ALA A 228 -6.49 -0.16 -18.94
N ARG A 229 -5.62 0.44 -19.77
CA ARG A 229 -5.45 0.05 -21.18
C ARG A 229 -4.94 -1.38 -21.33
N ARG A 230 -3.95 -1.80 -20.53
CA ARG A 230 -3.45 -3.19 -20.50
C ARG A 230 -4.55 -4.15 -20.06
N CYS A 231 -5.30 -3.80 -19.01
CA CYS A 231 -6.44 -4.57 -18.53
C CYS A 231 -7.50 -4.74 -19.63
N ALA A 232 -7.86 -3.67 -20.32
CA ALA A 232 -8.84 -3.70 -21.39
C ALA A 232 -8.44 -4.64 -22.54
N VAL A 233 -7.15 -4.65 -22.93
CA VAL A 233 -6.64 -5.59 -23.93
C VAL A 233 -6.78 -7.04 -23.46
N MET A 234 -6.43 -7.33 -22.20
CA MET A 234 -6.54 -8.69 -21.66
C MET A 234 -8.00 -9.11 -21.48
N LYS A 235 -8.85 -8.23 -20.94
CA LYS A 235 -10.29 -8.50 -20.73
C LYS A 235 -11.08 -8.69 -22.04
N ALA A 236 -10.63 -8.13 -23.14
CA ALA A 236 -11.22 -8.41 -24.46
C ALA A 236 -11.02 -9.88 -24.91
N ILE A 237 -10.07 -10.58 -24.29
CA ILE A 237 -9.72 -11.97 -24.63
C ILE A 237 -10.18 -12.93 -23.53
N ASP A 238 -9.89 -12.59 -22.29
CA ASP A 238 -10.16 -13.44 -21.12
C ASP A 238 -11.06 -12.71 -20.13
N GLN A 239 -12.34 -13.12 -20.09
CA GLN A 239 -13.35 -12.60 -19.16
C GLN A 239 -13.53 -13.51 -17.92
N VAL A 240 -12.81 -14.62 -17.85
CA VAL A 240 -12.98 -15.65 -16.81
C VAL A 240 -11.97 -15.43 -15.69
N HIS A 241 -10.71 -15.28 -16.05
CA HIS A 241 -9.64 -15.18 -15.06
C HIS A 241 -9.43 -13.73 -14.56
N PRO A 242 -9.12 -13.55 -13.28
CA PRO A 242 -8.87 -12.22 -12.74
C PRO A 242 -7.63 -11.58 -13.37
N VAL A 243 -7.75 -10.29 -13.62
CA VAL A 243 -6.66 -9.43 -14.10
C VAL A 243 -6.24 -8.52 -12.96
N THR A 244 -4.99 -8.61 -12.55
CA THR A 244 -4.40 -7.85 -11.45
C THR A 244 -3.19 -7.05 -11.91
N ALA A 245 -2.79 -6.09 -11.11
CA ALA A 245 -1.50 -5.42 -11.17
C ALA A 245 -1.08 -5.02 -9.75
N HIS A 246 0.18 -4.66 -9.56
CA HIS A 246 0.64 -4.25 -8.23
C HIS A 246 1.70 -3.15 -8.29
N GLY A 247 1.69 -2.28 -7.30
CA GLY A 247 2.80 -1.38 -6.99
C GLY A 247 3.87 -2.10 -6.15
N GLY A 248 5.11 -1.63 -6.18
CA GLY A 248 6.17 -2.16 -5.32
C GLY A 248 5.94 -1.85 -3.83
N CYS A 249 5.09 -0.87 -3.51
CA CYS A 249 4.54 -0.58 -2.20
C CYS A 249 3.16 0.04 -2.40
N PRO A 250 2.27 0.02 -1.39
CA PRO A 250 1.01 0.73 -1.46
C PRO A 250 1.20 2.23 -1.71
N SER A 251 0.29 2.84 -2.45
CA SER A 251 0.38 4.26 -2.83
C SER A 251 0.44 5.21 -1.62
N ALA A 252 -0.21 4.85 -0.51
CA ALA A 252 -0.18 5.62 0.73
C ALA A 252 1.11 5.41 1.57
N ASP A 253 1.93 4.40 1.27
CA ASP A 253 3.15 4.06 2.04
C ASP A 253 4.44 4.59 1.41
N TYR A 254 4.38 5.68 0.65
CA TYR A 254 5.58 6.26 0.09
C TYR A 254 6.56 6.73 1.18
N ARG A 255 7.82 6.35 1.04
CA ARG A 255 8.89 6.63 2.03
C ARG A 255 10.15 7.28 1.46
N GLY A 256 10.08 7.83 0.25
CA GLY A 256 11.23 8.51 -0.34
C GLY A 256 12.41 7.60 -0.74
N TRP A 257 12.17 6.32 -0.95
CA TRP A 257 13.23 5.36 -1.29
C TRP A 257 13.86 5.58 -2.66
N ASP A 258 13.04 6.07 -3.58
CA ASP A 258 13.46 6.38 -4.93
C ASP A 258 13.40 7.89 -5.09
N LYS A 259 14.40 8.49 -5.63
CA LYS A 259 14.45 9.94 -5.96
C LYS A 259 13.41 10.35 -7.03
N GLY A 260 12.36 9.57 -7.20
CA GLY A 260 11.26 9.78 -8.12
C GLY A 260 10.12 10.59 -7.54
N TYR A 261 9.03 10.67 -8.29
CA TYR A 261 7.78 11.24 -7.81
C TYR A 261 7.13 10.34 -6.75
N PRO A 262 6.47 10.89 -5.74
CA PRO A 262 5.96 10.10 -4.60
C PRO A 262 4.89 9.08 -4.97
N ILE A 263 4.09 9.32 -6.01
CA ILE A 263 2.98 8.45 -6.42
C ILE A 263 3.07 8.15 -7.93
N ASP A 264 4.27 7.84 -8.42
CA ASP A 264 4.52 7.52 -9.83
C ASP A 264 4.06 6.11 -10.23
N ARG A 265 3.64 5.30 -9.26
CA ARG A 265 3.15 3.91 -9.44
C ARG A 265 1.64 3.83 -9.63
N GLY A 266 0.96 4.96 -9.77
CA GLY A 266 -0.48 5.03 -9.78
C GLY A 266 -1.09 5.12 -8.38
N ASN A 267 -2.39 5.33 -8.33
CA ASN A 267 -3.18 5.34 -7.11
C ASN A 267 -3.94 4.01 -6.99
N ASP A 268 -3.72 3.27 -5.91
CA ASP A 268 -4.29 1.93 -5.71
C ASP A 268 -5.83 1.92 -5.80
N TRP A 269 -6.52 2.97 -5.31
CA TRP A 269 -7.97 3.07 -5.40
C TRP A 269 -8.43 3.20 -6.85
N ALA A 270 -7.81 4.08 -7.64
CA ALA A 270 -8.12 4.22 -9.06
C ALA A 270 -7.74 2.97 -9.87
N LEU A 271 -6.65 2.27 -9.51
CA LEU A 271 -6.32 0.97 -10.09
C LEU A 271 -7.40 -0.07 -9.81
N ALA A 272 -7.91 -0.11 -8.58
CA ALA A 272 -8.96 -1.03 -8.18
C ALA A 272 -10.29 -0.81 -8.92
N GLU A 273 -10.57 0.39 -9.43
CA GLU A 273 -11.77 0.62 -10.24
C GLU A 273 -11.80 -0.23 -11.51
N THR A 274 -10.66 -0.42 -12.15
CA THR A 274 -10.56 -1.07 -13.48
C THR A 274 -10.08 -2.51 -13.43
N LEU A 275 -9.33 -2.90 -12.40
CA LEU A 275 -8.78 -4.25 -12.23
C LEU A 275 -9.72 -5.14 -11.40
N ASP A 276 -9.58 -6.47 -11.51
CA ASP A 276 -10.31 -7.43 -10.67
C ASP A 276 -9.67 -7.60 -9.29
N GLY A 277 -8.46 -7.14 -9.14
CA GLY A 277 -7.70 -7.12 -7.90
C GLY A 277 -6.44 -6.30 -8.02
N ILE A 278 -5.92 -5.92 -6.88
CA ILE A 278 -4.68 -5.17 -6.76
C ILE A 278 -3.74 -5.84 -5.74
N GLY A 279 -2.47 -5.51 -5.83
CA GLY A 279 -1.49 -6.08 -4.93
C GLY A 279 -0.37 -5.13 -4.55
N CYS A 280 0.55 -5.65 -3.75
CA CYS A 280 1.81 -4.98 -3.45
C CYS A 280 2.95 -5.99 -3.28
N SER A 281 4.17 -5.48 -3.41
CA SER A 281 5.38 -6.19 -3.00
C SER A 281 5.69 -5.89 -1.54
N SER A 282 6.29 -6.86 -0.83
CA SER A 282 6.81 -6.66 0.51
C SER A 282 8.04 -7.51 0.76
N PHE A 283 9.13 -6.85 1.13
CA PHE A 283 10.43 -7.47 1.44
C PHE A 283 10.80 -7.14 2.90
N PRO A 284 10.14 -7.77 3.89
CA PRO A 284 10.20 -7.30 5.27
C PRO A 284 11.59 -7.34 5.87
N GLN A 285 12.36 -8.39 5.64
CA GLN A 285 13.70 -8.49 6.20
C GLN A 285 14.69 -7.51 5.53
N TRP A 286 14.53 -7.27 4.24
CA TRP A 286 15.33 -6.29 3.50
C TRP A 286 14.95 -4.85 3.91
N GLY A 287 13.67 -4.56 4.02
CA GLY A 287 13.15 -3.23 4.35
C GLY A 287 13.12 -2.90 5.85
N GLY A 288 13.48 -3.83 6.74
CA GLY A 288 13.36 -3.63 8.19
C GLY A 288 11.91 -3.47 8.68
N ILE A 289 10.97 -4.16 8.03
CA ILE A 289 9.53 -4.07 8.25
C ILE A 289 9.11 -5.11 9.28
N ASP A 290 8.48 -4.67 10.37
CA ASP A 290 7.91 -5.58 11.37
C ASP A 290 6.48 -6.05 11.00
N ASP A 291 5.90 -6.95 11.81
CA ASP A 291 4.57 -7.50 11.54
C ASP A 291 3.46 -6.45 11.48
N ALA A 292 3.53 -5.42 12.30
CA ALA A 292 2.51 -4.37 12.35
C ALA A 292 2.56 -3.51 11.09
N GLU A 293 3.75 -3.18 10.63
CA GLU A 293 3.95 -2.43 9.40
C GLU A 293 3.59 -3.27 8.17
N PHE A 294 3.98 -4.55 8.15
CA PHE A 294 3.55 -5.47 7.11
C PHE A 294 2.02 -5.54 7.02
N GLY A 295 1.34 -5.74 8.15
CA GLY A 295 -0.10 -5.75 8.21
C GLY A 295 -0.74 -4.43 7.77
N SER A 296 -0.13 -3.29 8.13
CA SER A 296 -0.61 -1.97 7.70
C SER A 296 -0.54 -1.78 6.18
N ARG A 297 0.51 -2.27 5.52
CA ARG A 297 0.61 -2.26 4.06
C ARG A 297 -0.49 -3.08 3.39
N VAL A 298 -0.78 -4.26 3.93
CA VAL A 298 -1.87 -5.09 3.41
C VAL A 298 -3.23 -4.42 3.65
N GLU A 299 -3.43 -3.75 4.78
CA GLU A 299 -4.65 -2.96 5.05
C GLU A 299 -4.82 -1.79 4.08
N MET A 300 -3.72 -1.12 3.66
CA MET A 300 -3.78 -0.07 2.63
C MET A 300 -4.32 -0.64 1.30
N VAL A 301 -3.72 -1.73 0.83
CA VAL A 301 -4.15 -2.40 -0.42
C VAL A 301 -5.58 -2.93 -0.30
N LYS A 302 -5.94 -3.54 0.82
CA LYS A 302 -7.30 -4.03 1.08
C LYS A 302 -8.32 -2.89 1.07
N SER A 303 -8.00 -1.76 1.71
CA SER A 303 -8.88 -0.58 1.71
C SER A 303 -9.11 -0.07 0.29
N ALA A 304 -8.05 0.02 -0.50
CA ALA A 304 -8.12 0.42 -1.90
C ALA A 304 -8.88 -0.59 -2.77
N ALA A 305 -8.69 -1.89 -2.53
CA ALA A 305 -9.35 -2.95 -3.28
C ALA A 305 -10.88 -2.98 -3.12
N ASN A 306 -11.41 -2.39 -2.05
CA ASN A 306 -12.85 -2.24 -1.79
C ASN A 306 -13.66 -3.53 -2.07
N GLY A 307 -13.24 -4.63 -1.42
CA GLY A 307 -13.88 -5.95 -1.55
C GLY A 307 -13.44 -6.79 -2.77
N LYS A 308 -12.62 -6.25 -3.67
CA LYS A 308 -11.97 -7.01 -4.73
C LYS A 308 -10.80 -7.84 -4.19
N ARG A 309 -10.11 -8.58 -5.06
CA ARG A 309 -8.99 -9.44 -4.70
C ARG A 309 -7.80 -8.64 -4.19
N VAL A 310 -7.12 -9.17 -3.18
CA VAL A 310 -5.87 -8.64 -2.64
C VAL A 310 -4.76 -9.67 -2.81
N TRP A 311 -3.74 -9.31 -3.59
CA TRP A 311 -2.58 -10.16 -3.82
C TRP A 311 -1.34 -9.58 -3.15
N LEU A 312 -0.58 -10.41 -2.46
CA LEU A 312 0.80 -10.11 -2.13
C LEU A 312 1.63 -10.68 -3.29
N SER A 313 1.83 -9.84 -4.29
CA SER A 313 2.36 -10.27 -5.60
C SER A 313 3.84 -10.61 -5.54
N GLU A 314 4.57 -10.02 -4.59
CA GLU A 314 5.95 -10.38 -4.28
C GLU A 314 6.20 -10.29 -2.77
N VAL A 315 6.46 -11.43 -2.14
CA VAL A 315 6.91 -11.50 -0.74
C VAL A 315 8.30 -12.11 -0.70
N GLN A 316 9.16 -11.58 0.15
CA GLN A 316 10.54 -12.02 0.26
C GLN A 316 10.67 -13.53 0.51
N GLY A 317 11.31 -14.25 -0.41
CA GLY A 317 11.53 -15.69 -0.32
C GLY A 317 12.73 -16.07 0.55
N GLY A 318 13.92 -15.60 0.20
CA GLY A 318 15.18 -15.81 0.90
C GLY A 318 15.86 -14.50 1.29
N ARG A 319 17.12 -14.58 1.73
CA ARG A 319 17.88 -13.37 2.07
C ARG A 319 18.02 -12.45 0.86
N ALA A 320 17.91 -11.16 1.06
CA ALA A 320 18.20 -10.21 0.00
C ALA A 320 19.72 -10.12 -0.23
N ALA A 321 20.10 -10.14 -1.51
CA ALA A 321 21.43 -9.80 -1.97
C ALA A 321 21.29 -8.76 -3.07
N VAL A 322 21.96 -7.62 -2.93
CA VAL A 322 21.92 -6.54 -3.90
C VAL A 322 23.33 -6.02 -4.15
N GLY A 323 23.86 -6.27 -5.34
CA GLY A 323 25.26 -6.09 -5.63
C GLY A 323 26.14 -6.97 -4.75
N PHE A 324 27.09 -6.39 -4.04
CA PHE A 324 27.94 -7.11 -3.09
C PHE A 324 27.41 -7.05 -1.64
N ASN A 325 26.23 -6.48 -1.43
CA ASN A 325 25.63 -6.38 -0.10
C ASN A 325 24.68 -7.55 0.16
N ILE A 326 24.77 -8.10 1.35
CA ILE A 326 23.89 -9.16 1.84
C ILE A 326 23.10 -8.58 3.01
N TYR A 327 21.79 -8.69 2.93
CA TYR A 327 20.87 -8.20 3.96
C TYR A 327 20.31 -9.40 4.73
N GLY A 328 20.11 -9.23 5.98
CA GLY A 328 19.54 -10.11 7.00
C GLY A 328 19.12 -11.54 6.60
N LYS A 329 19.11 -12.42 7.57
CA LYS A 329 18.66 -13.81 7.37
C LYS A 329 17.13 -13.84 7.32
N VAL A 330 16.56 -14.63 6.40
CA VAL A 330 15.13 -14.94 6.39
C VAL A 330 14.92 -16.29 7.05
N GLU A 331 14.60 -16.27 8.34
CA GLU A 331 14.27 -17.47 9.10
C GLU A 331 12.83 -17.94 8.82
N ALA A 332 12.55 -19.20 9.16
CA ALA A 332 11.24 -19.79 8.91
C ALA A 332 10.10 -19.07 9.67
N ALA A 333 10.29 -18.76 10.95
CA ALA A 333 9.23 -18.18 11.75
C ALA A 333 8.76 -16.79 11.26
N PRO A 334 9.64 -15.79 11.02
CA PRO A 334 9.23 -14.53 10.41
C PRO A 334 8.52 -14.71 9.07
N GLN A 335 9.04 -15.59 8.20
CA GLN A 335 8.43 -15.82 6.89
C GLN A 335 7.01 -16.38 7.00
N GLN A 336 6.78 -17.32 7.90
CA GLN A 336 5.45 -17.87 8.13
C GLN A 336 4.50 -16.80 8.69
N ARG A 337 5.00 -15.91 9.56
CA ARG A 337 4.21 -14.79 10.08
C ARG A 337 3.73 -13.86 8.96
N TRP A 338 4.54 -13.62 7.92
CA TRP A 338 4.08 -12.82 6.77
C TRP A 338 2.90 -13.48 6.04
N ILE A 339 2.92 -14.81 5.88
CA ILE A 339 1.78 -15.53 5.28
C ILE A 339 0.52 -15.34 6.12
N TRP A 340 0.62 -15.64 7.41
CA TRP A 340 -0.52 -15.59 8.32
C TRP A 340 -1.04 -14.17 8.52
N ASN A 341 -0.16 -13.18 8.54
CA ASN A 341 -0.54 -11.77 8.62
C ASN A 341 -1.21 -11.29 7.32
N GLY A 342 -0.68 -11.65 6.16
CA GLY A 342 -1.32 -11.37 4.88
C GLY A 342 -2.75 -11.93 4.83
N LEU A 343 -2.93 -13.19 5.24
CA LEU A 343 -4.24 -13.83 5.32
C LEU A 343 -5.15 -13.13 6.36
N ALA A 344 -4.64 -12.81 7.53
CA ALA A 344 -5.37 -12.10 8.58
C ALA A 344 -5.87 -10.72 8.13
N CYS A 345 -5.15 -10.06 7.23
CA CYS A 345 -5.54 -8.80 6.61
C CYS A 345 -6.38 -8.98 5.34
N GLY A 346 -6.61 -10.21 4.85
CA GLY A 346 -7.52 -10.50 3.74
C GLY A 346 -6.86 -10.74 2.39
N ALA A 347 -5.55 -10.95 2.33
CA ALA A 347 -4.91 -11.40 1.10
C ALA A 347 -5.41 -12.80 0.69
N ASP A 348 -5.78 -12.97 -0.57
CA ASP A 348 -6.25 -14.25 -1.11
C ASP A 348 -5.17 -15.03 -1.88
N THR A 349 -4.11 -14.35 -2.30
CA THR A 349 -2.98 -14.92 -3.02
C THR A 349 -1.68 -14.31 -2.52
N ILE A 350 -0.70 -15.17 -2.18
CA ILE A 350 0.64 -14.76 -1.75
C ILE A 350 1.66 -15.47 -2.63
N LEU A 351 2.50 -14.68 -3.31
CA LEU A 351 3.55 -15.15 -4.20
C LEU A 351 4.90 -14.74 -3.65
N PHE A 352 5.83 -15.70 -3.49
CA PHE A 352 7.17 -15.40 -3.02
C PHE A 352 8.10 -15.06 -4.19
N TRP A 353 8.88 -14.04 -4.02
CA TRP A 353 10.03 -13.72 -4.85
C TRP A 353 11.28 -14.30 -4.22
N CYS A 354 11.91 -15.32 -4.80
CA CYS A 354 11.54 -16.24 -5.86
C CYS A 354 11.85 -17.69 -5.44
N TRP A 355 11.71 -18.71 -6.29
CA TRP A 355 12.01 -20.10 -5.89
C TRP A 355 13.50 -20.34 -5.72
N ARG A 356 14.31 -20.09 -6.76
CA ARG A 356 15.77 -20.17 -6.73
C ARG A 356 16.37 -18.79 -6.52
N ASP A 357 17.60 -18.76 -6.01
CA ASP A 357 18.36 -17.50 -6.00
C ASP A 357 18.47 -16.94 -7.42
N GLU A 358 18.29 -15.62 -7.54
CA GLU A 358 18.46 -14.92 -8.79
C GLU A 358 19.89 -15.07 -9.34
N VAL A 359 20.00 -15.07 -10.67
CA VAL A 359 21.29 -15.29 -11.35
C VAL A 359 21.74 -14.07 -12.15
N PHE A 360 20.86 -13.08 -12.32
CA PHE A 360 21.13 -11.89 -13.11
C PHE A 360 21.13 -10.60 -12.33
N GLY A 361 21.97 -9.70 -12.80
CA GLY A 361 22.02 -8.33 -12.35
C GLY A 361 22.41 -8.21 -10.89
N ARG A 362 21.98 -7.13 -10.29
CA ARG A 362 22.35 -6.75 -8.93
C ARG A 362 21.71 -7.64 -7.84
N GLU A 363 20.68 -8.40 -8.16
CA GLU A 363 19.98 -9.31 -7.23
C GLU A 363 20.57 -10.74 -7.23
N SER A 364 21.64 -10.96 -7.95
CA SER A 364 22.30 -12.27 -8.05
C SER A 364 22.64 -12.84 -6.68
N ALA A 365 22.42 -14.16 -6.52
CA ALA A 365 22.62 -14.95 -5.31
C ALA A 365 21.70 -14.58 -4.13
N GLY A 366 20.53 -13.98 -4.41
CA GLY A 366 19.54 -13.59 -3.41
C GLY A 366 18.12 -14.01 -3.72
N PHE A 367 17.27 -13.79 -2.74
CA PHE A 367 15.80 -13.90 -2.74
C PHE A 367 15.21 -15.31 -2.85
N GLY A 368 16.00 -16.35 -3.14
CA GLY A 368 15.48 -17.71 -3.31
C GLY A 368 14.85 -18.30 -2.06
N LEU A 369 13.57 -18.71 -2.12
CA LEU A 369 12.91 -19.49 -1.07
C LEU A 369 13.65 -20.80 -0.81
N ALA A 370 14.04 -21.50 -1.89
CA ALA A 370 14.93 -22.65 -1.91
C ALA A 370 16.38 -22.25 -2.20
N GLY A 371 16.79 -21.05 -1.83
CA GLY A 371 18.11 -20.49 -2.08
C GLY A 371 19.22 -21.13 -1.24
N ARG A 372 20.46 -20.69 -1.49
CA ARG A 372 21.67 -21.27 -0.88
C ARG A 372 22.18 -20.49 0.33
N ASP A 373 21.30 -19.86 1.09
CA ASP A 373 21.63 -19.11 2.31
C ASP A 373 21.77 -19.97 3.59
N GLY A 374 21.63 -21.29 3.46
CA GLY A 374 21.72 -22.26 4.56
C GLY A 374 20.43 -22.43 5.37
N LEU A 375 19.37 -21.65 5.11
CA LEU A 375 18.11 -21.67 5.84
C LEU A 375 16.93 -22.26 5.04
N ALA A 376 17.13 -22.57 3.76
CA ALA A 376 16.09 -23.12 2.91
C ALA A 376 15.41 -24.39 3.47
N PRO A 377 16.13 -25.40 4.05
CA PRO A 377 15.47 -26.59 4.60
C PRO A 377 14.43 -26.27 5.66
N GLN A 378 14.74 -25.36 6.60
CA GLN A 378 13.82 -24.95 7.66
C GLN A 378 12.62 -24.16 7.09
N ARG A 379 12.86 -23.27 6.11
CA ARG A 379 11.80 -22.54 5.43
C ARG A 379 10.84 -23.46 4.68
N LEU A 380 11.36 -24.42 3.92
CA LEU A 380 10.55 -25.36 3.14
C LEU A 380 9.75 -26.32 4.03
N GLU A 381 10.32 -26.78 5.14
CA GLU A 381 9.58 -27.60 6.12
C GLU A 381 8.44 -26.79 6.78
N ALA A 382 8.69 -25.54 7.14
CA ALA A 382 7.67 -24.64 7.67
C ALA A 382 6.57 -24.33 6.63
N MET A 383 6.96 -24.14 5.37
CA MET A 383 6.03 -23.92 4.26
C MET A 383 5.13 -25.14 4.03
N LYS A 384 5.71 -26.35 4.06
CA LYS A 384 4.95 -27.60 3.96
C LYS A 384 3.92 -27.74 5.08
N PHE A 385 4.28 -27.37 6.31
CA PHE A 385 3.34 -27.37 7.44
C PHE A 385 2.18 -26.38 7.18
N THR A 386 2.49 -25.15 6.79
CA THR A 386 1.47 -24.13 6.53
C THR A 386 0.58 -24.50 5.35
N GLY A 387 1.16 -24.95 4.23
CA GLY A 387 0.38 -25.39 3.06
C GLY A 387 -0.58 -26.54 3.39
N LYS A 388 -0.11 -27.52 4.19
CA LYS A 388 -0.95 -28.62 4.68
C LYS A 388 -2.10 -28.11 5.56
N LEU A 389 -1.80 -27.23 6.53
CA LEU A 389 -2.81 -26.67 7.42
C LEU A 389 -3.86 -25.84 6.66
N LEU A 390 -3.44 -25.04 5.70
CA LEU A 390 -4.35 -24.27 4.85
C LEU A 390 -5.28 -25.18 4.04
N ALA A 391 -4.77 -26.30 3.54
CA ALA A 391 -5.57 -27.29 2.82
C ALA A 391 -6.54 -28.04 3.76
N GLU A 392 -6.09 -28.49 4.93
CA GLU A 392 -6.91 -29.20 5.92
C GLU A 392 -8.01 -28.32 6.51
N LYS A 393 -7.77 -27.02 6.67
CA LYS A 393 -8.71 -26.06 7.22
C LYS A 393 -9.24 -25.09 6.14
N ALA A 394 -9.24 -25.51 4.87
CA ALA A 394 -9.68 -24.70 3.73
C ALA A 394 -11.07 -24.09 3.93
N GLU A 395 -11.97 -24.80 4.62
CA GLU A 395 -13.31 -24.32 4.95
C GLU A 395 -13.29 -23.06 5.82
N ILE A 396 -12.29 -22.91 6.70
CA ILE A 396 -12.11 -21.71 7.52
C ILE A 396 -11.44 -20.61 6.70
N PHE A 397 -10.30 -20.91 6.10
CA PHE A 397 -9.44 -19.87 5.50
C PHE A 397 -9.97 -19.32 4.18
N ASN A 398 -10.68 -20.12 3.36
CA ASN A 398 -11.27 -19.65 2.10
C ASN A 398 -12.53 -18.78 2.29
N HIS A 399 -13.13 -18.80 3.48
CA HIS A 399 -14.30 -17.98 3.79
C HIS A 399 -14.01 -16.93 4.86
N TYR A 400 -12.74 -16.74 5.19
CA TYR A 400 -12.34 -15.74 6.16
C TYR A 400 -12.51 -14.33 5.57
N ILE A 401 -13.16 -13.47 6.34
CA ILE A 401 -13.34 -12.05 6.05
C ILE A 401 -12.79 -11.28 7.25
N PRO A 402 -11.81 -10.40 7.07
CA PRO A 402 -11.30 -9.52 8.12
C PRO A 402 -12.40 -8.69 8.75
N GLY A 403 -12.26 -8.37 10.03
CA GLY A 403 -13.20 -7.51 10.74
C GLY A 403 -13.32 -6.13 10.13
N SER A 404 -14.52 -5.56 10.17
CA SER A 404 -14.76 -4.19 9.71
C SER A 404 -14.11 -3.17 10.65
N ALA A 405 -13.70 -2.04 10.09
CA ALA A 405 -13.16 -0.90 10.82
C ALA A 405 -14.23 0.17 11.04
N GLU A 406 -14.17 0.84 12.19
CA GLU A 406 -14.98 2.02 12.50
C GLU A 406 -14.13 3.32 12.52
N ILE A 407 -12.81 3.18 12.27
CA ILE A 407 -11.86 4.30 12.17
C ILE A 407 -11.27 4.33 10.78
N GLY A 408 -11.35 5.49 10.13
CA GLY A 408 -10.70 5.78 8.84
C GLY A 408 -9.48 6.70 9.02
N ILE A 409 -8.41 6.44 8.29
CA ILE A 409 -7.22 7.31 8.19
C ILE A 409 -7.20 7.87 6.77
N LEU A 410 -7.25 9.20 6.63
CA LEU A 410 -7.30 9.84 5.31
C LEU A 410 -5.92 9.85 4.64
N PHE A 411 -5.88 9.34 3.40
CA PHE A 411 -4.80 9.47 2.45
C PHE A 411 -5.19 10.48 1.36
N THR A 412 -4.41 11.55 1.25
CA THR A 412 -4.61 12.59 0.24
C THR A 412 -3.36 12.67 -0.65
N PRO A 413 -3.37 12.12 -1.88
CA PRO A 413 -2.28 12.22 -2.84
C PRO A 413 -1.74 13.63 -3.04
N GLN A 414 -2.62 14.63 -3.05
CA GLN A 414 -2.25 16.04 -3.20
C GLN A 414 -1.27 16.54 -2.11
N ASN A 415 -1.33 15.98 -0.90
CA ASN A 415 -0.35 16.29 0.15
C ASN A 415 1.06 15.87 -0.23
N TYR A 416 1.19 14.70 -0.89
CA TYR A 416 2.47 14.17 -1.36
C TYR A 416 3.03 15.01 -2.50
N TYR A 417 2.17 15.46 -3.42
CA TYR A 417 2.57 16.34 -4.52
C TYR A 417 3.06 17.69 -4.02
N LEU A 418 2.38 18.28 -3.04
CA LEU A 418 2.82 19.51 -2.39
C LEU A 418 4.14 19.32 -1.64
N ALA A 419 4.26 18.25 -0.85
CA ALA A 419 5.50 17.96 -0.12
C ALA A 419 6.69 17.79 -1.07
N TRP A 420 6.50 17.08 -2.18
CA TRP A 420 7.53 16.92 -3.18
C TRP A 420 7.88 18.27 -3.86
N ALA A 421 6.89 19.10 -4.16
CA ALA A 421 7.13 20.42 -4.72
C ALA A 421 7.91 21.34 -3.76
N GLN A 422 7.79 21.14 -2.45
CA GLN A 422 8.50 21.91 -1.42
C GLN A 422 9.88 21.34 -1.09
N GLU A 423 9.99 20.02 -0.94
CA GLU A 423 11.14 19.36 -0.30
C GLU A 423 11.78 18.27 -1.19
N ALA A 424 11.25 18.02 -2.40
CA ALA A 424 11.62 16.89 -3.27
C ALA A 424 11.40 15.51 -2.60
N ASP A 425 10.52 15.43 -1.61
CA ASP A 425 10.23 14.23 -0.84
C ASP A 425 8.79 14.24 -0.32
N GLY A 426 8.10 13.11 -0.41
CA GLY A 426 6.75 12.89 0.15
C GLY A 426 6.75 12.06 1.44
N LYS A 427 7.93 11.61 1.92
CA LYS A 427 8.08 10.70 3.07
C LYS A 427 7.36 11.17 4.32
N ARG A 428 7.42 12.46 4.61
CA ARG A 428 6.77 13.08 5.77
C ARG A 428 5.27 12.80 5.82
N MET A 429 4.60 12.74 4.66
CA MET A 429 3.17 12.44 4.56
C MET A 429 2.88 10.97 4.87
N GLY A 430 3.66 10.06 4.30
CA GLY A 430 3.56 8.62 4.59
C GLY A 430 3.86 8.30 6.05
N ASP A 431 4.89 8.90 6.64
CA ASP A 431 5.23 8.71 8.04
C ASP A 431 4.12 9.21 8.98
N ALA A 432 3.45 10.31 8.67
CA ALA A 432 2.30 10.80 9.44
C ALA A 432 1.16 9.78 9.45
N ILE A 433 0.78 9.26 8.30
CA ILE A 433 -0.24 8.20 8.16
C ILE A 433 0.16 6.95 8.94
N ASN A 434 1.40 6.48 8.77
CA ASN A 434 1.91 5.28 9.44
C ASN A 434 2.00 5.45 10.95
N GLY A 435 2.24 6.67 11.46
CA GLY A 435 2.21 6.95 12.90
C GLY A 435 0.84 6.67 13.51
N TYR A 436 -0.22 7.18 12.93
CA TYR A 436 -1.58 6.90 13.38
C TYR A 436 -1.95 5.43 13.24
N ALA A 437 -1.68 4.82 12.09
CA ALA A 437 -1.93 3.39 11.87
C ALA A 437 -1.22 2.53 12.92
N ARG A 438 0.06 2.84 13.21
CA ARG A 438 0.86 2.14 14.23
C ARG A 438 0.25 2.25 15.62
N SER A 439 -0.25 3.43 16.02
CA SER A 439 -0.85 3.61 17.33
C SER A 439 -2.12 2.76 17.51
N LEU A 440 -2.92 2.63 16.45
CA LEU A 440 -4.13 1.78 16.46
C LEU A 440 -3.81 0.29 16.49
N VAL A 441 -2.82 -0.14 15.67
CA VAL A 441 -2.35 -1.54 15.67
C VAL A 441 -1.92 -2.00 17.05
N ARG A 442 -1.12 -1.17 17.75
CA ARG A 442 -0.59 -1.50 19.08
C ARG A 442 -1.67 -1.64 20.14
N GLN A 443 -2.83 -1.06 19.91
CA GLN A 443 -3.99 -1.11 20.78
C GLN A 443 -5.05 -2.13 20.31
N SER A 444 -4.77 -2.91 19.26
CA SER A 444 -5.70 -3.87 18.65
C SER A 444 -7.01 -3.24 18.16
N ILE A 445 -6.98 -1.95 17.78
CA ILE A 445 -8.13 -1.21 17.25
C ILE A 445 -8.14 -1.35 15.73
N PRO A 446 -9.20 -1.93 15.12
CA PRO A 446 -9.32 -2.02 13.66
C PRO A 446 -9.45 -0.65 13.01
N TYR A 447 -8.81 -0.47 11.85
CA TYR A 447 -8.86 0.74 11.05
C TYR A 447 -8.83 0.40 9.56
N CYS A 448 -9.22 1.35 8.73
CA CYS A 448 -9.07 1.32 7.28
C CYS A 448 -8.44 2.63 6.78
N PHE A 449 -8.05 2.64 5.52
CA PHE A 449 -7.59 3.86 4.86
C PHE A 449 -8.69 4.38 3.94
N LEU A 450 -8.76 5.70 3.84
CA LEU A 450 -9.66 6.44 2.96
C LEU A 450 -8.83 7.21 1.96
N GLU A 451 -9.31 7.34 0.75
CA GLU A 451 -8.61 8.11 -0.29
C GLU A 451 -9.44 9.32 -0.72
N GLU A 452 -8.78 10.39 -1.10
CA GLU A 452 -9.36 11.73 -1.30
C GLU A 452 -10.54 11.81 -2.26
N GLN A 453 -10.69 10.87 -3.19
CA GLN A 453 -11.81 10.82 -4.14
C GLN A 453 -12.83 9.73 -3.84
N HIS A 454 -12.60 8.91 -2.81
CA HIS A 454 -13.43 7.76 -2.44
C HIS A 454 -14.04 7.93 -1.05
N LEU A 455 -14.81 9.03 -0.85
CA LEU A 455 -15.43 9.41 0.42
C LEU A 455 -16.97 9.36 0.38
N ASP A 456 -17.56 8.58 -0.51
CA ASP A 456 -19.03 8.52 -0.64
C ASP A 456 -19.69 7.64 0.42
N ASP A 457 -19.02 6.62 0.92
CA ASP A 457 -19.55 5.71 1.95
C ASP A 457 -18.74 5.79 3.25
N LEU A 458 -19.08 6.76 4.08
CA LEU A 458 -18.47 6.98 5.39
C LEU A 458 -19.38 6.58 6.57
N GLN A 459 -20.60 6.09 6.31
CA GLN A 459 -21.65 5.88 7.33
C GLN A 459 -21.27 4.82 8.36
N HIS A 460 -20.42 3.87 7.98
CA HIS A 460 -19.94 2.81 8.88
C HIS A 460 -18.83 3.28 9.83
N LEU A 461 -18.24 4.45 9.57
CA LEU A 461 -17.18 5.03 10.38
C LEU A 461 -17.73 5.89 11.50
N LYS A 462 -17.01 5.92 12.61
CA LYS A 462 -17.28 6.76 13.78
C LYS A 462 -16.21 7.83 13.98
N LEU A 463 -14.97 7.54 13.56
CA LEU A 463 -13.83 8.44 13.64
C LEU A 463 -13.10 8.48 12.29
N ILE A 464 -12.82 9.69 11.81
CA ILE A 464 -11.88 9.89 10.70
C ILE A 464 -10.71 10.72 11.23
N ILE A 465 -9.51 10.21 11.02
CA ILE A 465 -8.24 10.86 11.34
C ILE A 465 -7.71 11.51 10.08
N LEU A 466 -7.31 12.78 10.18
CA LEU A 466 -6.76 13.59 9.10
C LEU A 466 -5.28 13.88 9.38
N PRO A 467 -4.36 12.91 9.14
CA PRO A 467 -2.94 13.11 9.39
C PRO A 467 -2.39 14.14 8.41
N ARG A 468 -1.86 15.25 8.91
CA ARG A 468 -1.20 16.28 8.09
C ARG A 468 -1.95 16.58 6.77
N SER A 469 -3.29 16.68 6.86
CA SER A 469 -4.16 16.90 5.69
C SER A 469 -4.13 18.38 5.27
N ILE A 470 -2.96 18.84 4.82
CA ILE A 470 -2.67 20.23 4.49
C ILE A 470 -3.40 20.68 3.22
N VAL A 471 -3.57 19.77 2.25
CA VAL A 471 -4.32 20.02 1.02
C VAL A 471 -5.67 19.33 1.12
N LEU A 472 -6.74 20.09 0.95
CA LEU A 472 -8.09 19.57 0.76
C LEU A 472 -8.74 20.25 -0.45
N ASN A 473 -9.45 19.47 -1.26
CA ASN A 473 -10.30 19.98 -2.32
C ASN A 473 -11.75 20.14 -1.84
N ASP A 474 -12.61 20.70 -2.69
CA ASP A 474 -14.00 20.99 -2.33
C ASP A 474 -14.81 19.71 -2.07
N TYR A 475 -14.59 18.64 -2.84
CA TYR A 475 -15.24 17.33 -2.63
C TYR A 475 -14.92 16.76 -1.24
N GLN A 476 -13.62 16.72 -0.87
CA GLN A 476 -13.21 16.26 0.46
C GLN A 476 -13.84 17.13 1.57
N THR A 477 -13.80 18.43 1.40
CA THR A 477 -14.37 19.41 2.35
C THR A 477 -15.86 19.14 2.55
N GLU A 478 -16.62 18.94 1.48
CA GLU A 478 -18.06 18.64 1.54
C GLU A 478 -18.33 17.29 2.24
N ARG A 479 -17.62 16.21 1.87
CA ARG A 479 -17.83 14.89 2.44
C ARG A 479 -17.47 14.82 3.92
N LEU A 480 -16.34 15.40 4.31
CA LEU A 480 -15.89 15.46 5.71
C LEU A 480 -16.85 16.35 6.55
N ALA A 481 -17.33 17.47 6.00
CA ALA A 481 -18.32 18.29 6.68
C ALA A 481 -19.64 17.53 6.88
N ALA A 482 -20.13 16.85 5.86
CA ALA A 482 -21.33 16.02 5.98
C ALA A 482 -21.16 14.90 7.01
N PHE A 483 -20.01 14.23 7.04
CA PHE A 483 -19.71 13.19 8.02
C PHE A 483 -19.81 13.69 9.47
N VAL A 484 -19.19 14.84 9.78
CA VAL A 484 -19.23 15.37 11.15
C VAL A 484 -20.60 15.94 11.50
N GLN A 485 -21.29 16.57 10.55
CA GLN A 485 -22.65 17.06 10.77
C GLN A 485 -23.65 15.96 11.10
N ASN A 486 -23.43 14.74 10.57
CA ASN A 486 -24.26 13.57 10.79
C ASN A 486 -23.83 12.72 12.01
N GLY A 487 -22.94 13.20 12.86
CA GLY A 487 -22.60 12.56 14.14
C GLY A 487 -21.20 11.93 14.19
N GLY A 488 -20.43 11.98 13.10
CA GLY A 488 -19.06 11.48 13.06
C GLY A 488 -18.08 12.33 13.89
N THR A 489 -16.95 11.78 14.22
CA THR A 489 -15.84 12.47 14.89
C THR A 489 -14.69 12.68 13.90
N LEU A 490 -14.18 13.92 13.79
CA LEU A 490 -12.94 14.21 13.07
C LEU A 490 -11.81 14.48 14.07
N LEU A 491 -10.68 13.84 13.89
CA LEU A 491 -9.41 14.20 14.53
C LEU A 491 -8.55 14.92 13.51
N VAL A 492 -8.25 16.18 13.76
CA VAL A 492 -7.67 17.10 12.77
C VAL A 492 -6.38 17.69 13.32
N GLU A 493 -5.31 17.60 12.57
CA GLU A 493 -4.03 18.27 12.86
C GLU A 493 -4.00 19.71 12.28
N SER A 494 -2.94 20.43 12.64
CA SER A 494 -2.64 21.79 12.20
C SER A 494 -2.76 21.99 10.69
N GLU A 495 -3.22 23.19 10.29
CA GLU A 495 -3.28 23.64 8.89
C GLU A 495 -4.12 22.74 7.96
N CYS A 496 -5.15 22.13 8.46
CA CYS A 496 -6.04 21.30 7.66
C CYS A 496 -6.70 22.12 6.54
N GLY A 497 -6.42 21.74 5.29
CA GLY A 497 -6.90 22.46 4.11
C GLY A 497 -6.24 23.83 3.88
N ALA A 498 -5.04 24.06 4.43
CA ALA A 498 -4.30 25.32 4.24
C ALA A 498 -3.87 25.58 2.80
N PHE A 499 -3.88 24.54 1.94
CA PHE A 499 -3.63 24.69 0.52
C PHE A 499 -4.79 24.13 -0.31
N GLY A 500 -5.02 24.75 -1.45
CA GLY A 500 -5.86 24.20 -2.50
C GLY A 500 -5.10 23.24 -3.41
N ARG A 501 -5.83 22.56 -4.29
CA ARG A 501 -5.31 21.64 -5.30
C ARG A 501 -4.24 22.27 -6.21
N GLU A 502 -4.33 23.57 -6.46
CA GLU A 502 -3.40 24.33 -7.29
C GLU A 502 -2.18 24.81 -6.51
N GLY A 503 -2.00 24.38 -5.25
CA GLY A 503 -0.85 24.76 -4.42
C GLY A 503 -0.90 26.18 -3.87
N PHE A 504 -2.03 26.86 -3.91
CA PHE A 504 -2.21 28.18 -3.30
C PHE A 504 -2.52 28.05 -1.82
N TYR A 505 -1.81 28.85 -1.02
CA TYR A 505 -2.08 28.96 0.40
C TYR A 505 -3.37 29.73 0.66
N ARG A 506 -4.23 29.17 1.51
CA ARG A 506 -5.49 29.80 1.94
C ARG A 506 -5.28 30.54 3.25
N TYR A 507 -5.89 31.70 3.36
CA TYR A 507 -5.96 32.39 4.63
C TYR A 507 -6.76 31.55 5.64
N PRO A 508 -6.48 31.69 6.96
CA PRO A 508 -7.15 30.86 7.98
C PRO A 508 -8.67 30.85 7.93
N GLU A 509 -9.28 31.99 7.60
CA GLU A 509 -10.72 32.17 7.44
C GLU A 509 -11.33 31.44 6.22
N ASP A 510 -10.51 31.02 5.27
CA ASP A 510 -10.92 30.30 4.05
C ASP A 510 -10.64 28.78 4.14
N ARG A 511 -10.15 28.29 5.30
CA ARG A 511 -9.82 26.88 5.50
C ARG A 511 -11.01 26.05 5.91
N PHE A 512 -10.87 24.72 5.81
CA PHE A 512 -11.91 23.74 6.14
C PHE A 512 -12.56 23.97 7.51
N LEU A 513 -11.79 24.26 8.54
CA LEU A 513 -12.30 24.40 9.91
C LEU A 513 -13.08 25.71 10.13
N ALA A 514 -12.82 26.73 9.33
CA ALA A 514 -13.48 28.03 9.46
C ALA A 514 -15.00 27.95 9.27
N GLN A 515 -15.51 27.03 8.43
CA GLN A 515 -16.96 26.81 8.27
C GLN A 515 -17.65 26.34 9.57
N PHE A 516 -16.87 25.82 10.53
CA PHE A 516 -17.34 25.45 11.87
C PHE A 516 -17.06 26.51 12.92
N GLY A 517 -16.60 27.70 12.51
CA GLY A 517 -16.22 28.78 13.40
C GLY A 517 -14.90 28.54 14.14
N ILE A 518 -14.02 27.67 13.63
CA ILE A 518 -12.70 27.33 14.18
C ILE A 518 -11.65 27.94 13.25
N VAL A 519 -10.95 28.98 13.70
CA VAL A 519 -9.99 29.74 12.89
C VAL A 519 -8.60 29.68 13.53
N GLU A 520 -7.60 29.29 12.76
CA GLU A 520 -6.21 29.24 13.18
C GLU A 520 -5.55 30.62 13.17
N ALA A 521 -4.77 30.95 14.18
CA ALA A 521 -4.04 32.22 14.27
C ALA A 521 -2.69 32.23 13.52
N GLY A 522 -2.40 31.17 12.76
CA GLY A 522 -1.17 30.99 12.01
C GLY A 522 -0.04 30.38 12.84
N ARG A 523 1.07 30.09 12.14
CA ARG A 523 2.23 29.35 12.70
C ARG A 523 2.96 30.13 13.80
N ARG A 524 3.34 29.42 14.86
CA ARG A 524 4.15 29.95 15.96
C ARG A 524 5.27 28.94 16.25
N ASN A 525 6.47 29.46 16.51
CA ASN A 525 7.58 28.63 16.99
C ASN A 525 7.29 28.18 18.42
N LEU A 526 7.68 26.94 18.72
CA LEU A 526 7.67 26.38 20.06
C LEU A 526 9.10 26.04 20.47
N GLU A 527 9.48 26.42 21.69
CA GLU A 527 10.82 26.14 22.21
C GLU A 527 10.97 24.72 22.76
N THR A 528 9.86 24.04 23.02
CA THR A 528 9.80 22.67 23.53
C THR A 528 9.52 21.65 22.42
N ALA A 529 9.99 20.41 22.61
CA ALA A 529 9.78 19.33 21.65
C ALA A 529 8.37 18.68 21.71
N GLY A 530 7.46 19.23 22.51
CA GLY A 530 6.14 18.68 22.68
C GLY A 530 5.20 19.60 23.44
N ILE A 531 3.94 19.18 23.53
CA ILE A 531 2.87 19.86 24.26
C ILE A 531 2.21 18.92 25.27
N THR A 532 1.66 19.48 26.34
CA THR A 532 0.87 18.73 27.32
C THR A 532 -0.62 18.91 27.03
N LEU A 533 -1.33 17.80 26.85
CA LEU A 533 -2.79 17.76 26.78
C LEU A 533 -3.36 17.41 28.15
N LYS A 534 -4.34 18.17 28.61
CA LYS A 534 -5.08 17.96 29.86
C LYS A 534 -6.47 17.40 29.52
N LEU A 535 -6.61 16.10 29.70
CA LEU A 535 -7.88 15.39 29.65
C LEU A 535 -8.32 15.04 31.09
N ASP A 536 -8.61 13.77 31.36
CA ASP A 536 -8.72 13.21 32.71
C ASP A 536 -7.35 12.97 33.38
N GLU A 537 -6.30 12.98 32.59
CA GLU A 537 -4.89 12.95 32.98
C GLU A 537 -4.05 13.92 32.12
N GLU A 538 -2.83 14.22 32.51
CA GLU A 538 -1.91 15.00 31.71
C GLU A 538 -1.08 14.10 30.81
N LEU A 539 -1.15 14.32 29.50
CA LEU A 539 -0.42 13.58 28.47
C LEU A 539 0.57 14.50 27.75
N PHE A 540 1.85 14.27 27.92
CA PHE A 540 2.87 14.96 27.14
C PHE A 540 3.04 14.27 25.78
N LEU A 541 2.77 15.00 24.69
CA LEU A 541 2.89 14.52 23.30
C LEU A 541 4.03 15.24 22.59
N ASP A 542 4.86 14.45 21.90
CA ASP A 542 5.88 14.99 21.00
C ASP A 542 5.23 15.61 19.76
N ILE A 543 5.78 16.72 19.29
CA ILE A 543 5.30 17.42 18.10
C ILE A 543 6.41 17.66 17.09
N GLU A 544 6.02 18.01 15.87
CA GLU A 544 6.93 18.38 14.79
C GLU A 544 6.64 19.80 14.30
N GLN A 545 7.72 20.53 13.99
CA GLN A 545 7.75 21.85 13.35
C GLN A 545 7.23 22.99 14.22
N TRP A 546 5.98 23.35 14.12
CA TRP A 546 5.37 24.54 14.74
C TRP A 546 4.06 24.20 15.43
N VAL A 547 3.52 25.18 16.14
CA VAL A 547 2.15 25.15 16.63
C VAL A 547 1.28 26.20 15.94
N THR A 548 0.00 25.91 15.80
CA THR A 548 -1.03 26.82 15.29
C THR A 548 -2.13 26.97 16.34
N PRO A 549 -2.01 27.95 17.28
CA PRO A 549 -3.10 28.24 18.19
C PRO A 549 -4.30 28.81 17.43
N LEU A 550 -5.45 28.78 18.05
CA LEU A 550 -6.69 29.32 17.47
C LEU A 550 -6.85 30.81 17.83
N GLU A 551 -7.47 31.57 16.92
CA GLU A 551 -8.03 32.87 17.24
C GLU A 551 -9.24 32.72 18.16
N GLU A 552 -9.78 33.84 18.70
CA GLU A 552 -11.08 33.79 19.39
C GLU A 552 -12.12 33.23 18.42
N SER A 553 -12.50 31.97 18.67
CA SER A 553 -13.41 31.24 17.82
C SER A 553 -14.86 31.64 18.11
N VAL A 554 -15.65 31.80 17.07
CA VAL A 554 -17.10 31.97 17.17
C VAL A 554 -17.77 30.73 17.76
N ASN A 555 -17.17 29.54 17.53
CA ASN A 555 -17.58 28.28 18.11
C ASN A 555 -16.79 28.06 19.41
N ALA A 556 -17.45 28.10 20.57
CA ALA A 556 -16.80 27.83 21.84
C ALA A 556 -16.41 26.35 21.97
N PRO A 557 -15.18 26.03 22.43
CA PRO A 557 -14.77 24.65 22.66
C PRO A 557 -15.61 23.98 23.76
N VAL A 558 -15.93 22.72 23.58
CA VAL A 558 -16.57 21.88 24.61
C VAL A 558 -15.56 21.62 25.75
N GLN A 559 -14.30 21.32 25.36
CA GLN A 559 -13.20 21.12 26.28
C GLN A 559 -11.90 21.61 25.65
N VAL A 560 -11.12 22.38 26.42
CA VAL A 560 -9.78 22.81 26.04
C VAL A 560 -8.77 21.81 26.64
N PHE A 561 -7.95 21.19 25.78
CA PHE A 561 -6.92 20.24 26.18
C PHE A 561 -5.57 20.91 26.38
N SER A 562 -5.26 21.97 25.63
CA SER A 562 -3.98 22.70 25.72
C SER A 562 -4.13 24.12 25.24
N THR A 563 -3.27 25.00 25.78
CA THR A 563 -3.18 26.42 25.37
C THR A 563 -1.73 26.80 25.07
N PHE A 564 -1.56 27.80 24.23
CA PHE A 564 -0.29 28.44 23.91
C PHE A 564 -0.43 29.94 24.06
N ASN A 565 0.30 30.56 25.01
CA ASN A 565 0.21 31.99 25.31
C ASN A 565 -1.23 32.50 25.54
N GLY A 566 -2.05 31.68 26.20
CA GLY A 566 -3.45 32.01 26.49
C GLY A 566 -4.45 31.70 25.37
N GLN A 567 -3.99 31.38 24.17
CA GLN A 567 -4.83 30.95 23.04
C GLN A 567 -5.03 29.42 23.08
N VAL A 568 -6.19 28.96 22.62
CA VAL A 568 -6.49 27.52 22.51
C VAL A 568 -5.53 26.87 21.49
N LEU A 569 -4.87 25.78 21.90
CA LEU A 569 -3.96 25.04 21.03
C LEU A 569 -4.48 23.64 20.67
N ALA A 570 -5.20 23.00 21.58
CA ALA A 570 -5.87 21.73 21.32
C ALA A 570 -7.20 21.71 22.08
N ALA A 571 -8.28 21.30 21.42
CA ALA A 571 -9.60 21.31 22.00
C ALA A 571 -10.61 20.41 21.25
N GLU A 572 -11.70 20.07 21.94
CA GLU A 572 -12.90 19.48 21.35
C GLU A 572 -13.93 20.56 21.03
N PHE A 573 -14.52 20.47 19.85
CA PHE A 573 -15.62 21.35 19.38
C PHE A 573 -16.82 20.51 18.97
N LYS A 574 -18.02 21.04 19.23
CA LYS A 574 -19.24 20.49 18.66
C LYS A 574 -19.40 20.96 17.20
N ALA A 575 -19.75 20.05 16.29
CA ALA A 575 -19.99 20.34 14.89
C ALA A 575 -21.20 19.54 14.41
N GLY A 576 -22.35 20.19 14.22
CA GLY A 576 -23.62 19.50 13.92
C GLY A 576 -24.01 18.52 15.03
N GLN A 577 -24.22 17.25 14.66
CA GLN A 577 -24.47 16.16 15.61
C GLN A 577 -23.17 15.48 16.10
N GLY A 578 -22.05 15.72 15.43
CA GLY A 578 -20.75 15.16 15.72
C GLY A 578 -19.80 16.13 16.42
N ARG A 579 -18.51 15.89 16.25
CA ARG A 579 -17.45 16.65 16.92
C ARG A 579 -16.18 16.74 16.11
N ILE A 580 -15.40 17.78 16.36
CA ILE A 580 -14.06 17.99 15.84
C ILE A 580 -13.10 18.06 17.02
N ILE A 581 -12.05 17.25 16.99
CA ILE A 581 -10.92 17.31 17.89
C ILE A 581 -9.79 17.96 17.12
N TYR A 582 -9.46 19.17 17.48
CA TYR A 582 -8.38 19.96 16.88
C TYR A 582 -7.08 19.79 17.66
N LEU A 583 -6.01 19.55 16.95
CA LEU A 583 -4.64 19.51 17.44
C LEU A 583 -3.79 20.52 16.67
N GLY A 584 -3.35 21.59 17.34
CA GLY A 584 -2.61 22.68 16.70
C GLY A 584 -1.13 22.37 16.44
N SER A 585 -0.79 21.14 16.06
CA SER A 585 0.54 20.70 15.60
C SER A 585 0.43 19.37 14.86
N TYR A 586 1.58 18.72 14.59
CA TYR A 586 1.67 17.42 13.93
C TYR A 586 2.25 16.37 14.87
N PHE A 587 1.62 15.19 14.93
CA PHE A 587 1.92 14.16 15.95
C PHE A 587 2.31 12.81 15.35
N GLY A 588 1.82 12.47 14.15
CA GLY A 588 2.02 11.16 13.54
C GLY A 588 3.49 10.81 13.32
N ASN A 589 4.29 11.74 12.75
CA ASN A 589 5.73 11.53 12.53
C ASN A 589 6.51 11.37 13.83
N PRO A 590 6.41 12.29 14.83
CA PRO A 590 7.09 12.13 16.11
C PRO A 590 6.74 10.83 16.82
N TYR A 591 5.47 10.43 16.77
CA TYR A 591 5.07 9.15 17.36
C TYR A 591 5.69 7.96 16.62
N LEU A 592 5.71 7.96 15.29
CA LEU A 592 6.32 6.88 14.51
C LEU A 592 7.80 6.69 14.89
N GLU A 593 8.52 7.78 15.15
CA GLU A 593 9.92 7.77 15.52
C GLU A 593 10.14 7.39 17.00
N LYS A 594 9.42 8.04 17.91
CA LYS A 594 9.70 7.98 19.37
C LYS A 594 8.89 6.94 20.12
N ARG A 595 7.71 6.54 19.58
CA ARG A 595 6.79 5.57 20.22
C ARG A 595 6.33 6.01 21.60
N ASN A 596 6.01 7.30 21.77
CA ASN A 596 5.54 7.83 23.04
C ASN A 596 4.17 7.21 23.43
N PRO A 597 4.07 6.48 24.57
CA PRO A 597 2.83 5.80 24.95
C PRO A 597 1.67 6.76 25.28
N ASN A 598 1.98 8.01 25.64
CA ASN A 598 0.94 9.01 25.87
C ASN A 598 0.12 9.30 24.60
N PHE A 599 0.74 9.20 23.42
CA PHE A 599 0.02 9.34 22.17
C PHE A 599 -0.96 8.17 21.97
N GLU A 600 -0.57 6.94 22.31
CA GLU A 600 -1.49 5.78 22.27
C GLU A 600 -2.66 5.99 23.23
N SER A 601 -2.40 6.43 24.47
CA SER A 601 -3.44 6.78 25.45
C SER A 601 -4.39 7.85 24.91
N PHE A 602 -3.86 8.89 24.27
CA PHE A 602 -4.67 9.93 23.65
C PHE A 602 -5.56 9.36 22.53
N ILE A 603 -5.00 8.58 21.60
CA ILE A 603 -5.77 7.96 20.50
C ILE A 603 -6.85 7.02 21.03
N GLN A 604 -6.57 6.26 22.11
CA GLN A 604 -7.58 5.41 22.77
C GLN A 604 -8.75 6.26 23.31
N LYS A 605 -8.45 7.36 24.02
CA LYS A 605 -9.48 8.25 24.55
C LYS A 605 -10.32 8.87 23.44
N VAL A 606 -9.71 9.32 22.35
CA VAL A 606 -10.40 9.83 21.17
C VAL A 606 -11.28 8.76 20.53
N SER A 607 -10.79 7.53 20.42
CA SER A 607 -11.57 6.39 19.89
C SER A 607 -12.80 6.10 20.74
N VAL A 608 -12.63 6.06 22.07
CA VAL A 608 -13.76 5.86 23.02
C VAL A 608 -14.75 7.02 22.94
N LEU A 609 -14.27 8.26 22.85
CA LEU A 609 -15.10 9.46 22.70
C LEU A 609 -15.93 9.44 21.41
N ALA A 610 -15.36 8.87 20.33
CA ALA A 610 -16.06 8.62 19.08
C ALA A 610 -17.03 7.41 19.13
N GLY A 611 -17.09 6.69 20.26
CA GLY A 611 -17.93 5.50 20.42
C GLY A 611 -17.33 4.21 19.84
N VAL A 612 -16.02 4.21 19.54
CA VAL A 612 -15.29 3.00 19.13
C VAL A 612 -14.74 2.31 20.37
N LYS A 613 -15.13 1.07 20.58
CA LYS A 613 -14.63 0.25 21.69
C LYS A 613 -13.85 -0.94 21.15
N PRO A 614 -12.66 -1.22 21.69
CA PRO A 614 -11.94 -2.42 21.32
C PRO A 614 -12.79 -3.68 21.60
N ALA A 615 -13.02 -4.47 20.56
CA ALA A 615 -13.73 -5.75 20.71
C ALA A 615 -12.81 -6.84 21.28
N ILE A 616 -11.50 -6.67 21.14
CA ILE A 616 -10.43 -7.54 21.65
C ILE A 616 -9.38 -6.65 22.32
N GLU A 617 -9.05 -6.99 23.57
CA GLU A 617 -8.10 -6.25 24.38
C GLU A 617 -6.97 -7.18 24.86
N VAL A 618 -5.73 -6.77 24.68
CA VAL A 618 -4.57 -7.44 25.27
C VAL A 618 -4.38 -6.93 26.69
N ILE A 619 -4.79 -7.71 27.69
CA ILE A 619 -4.69 -7.33 29.10
C ILE A 619 -3.24 -7.44 29.60
N SER A 620 -2.53 -8.48 29.13
CA SER A 620 -1.12 -8.72 29.49
C SER A 620 -0.41 -9.55 28.44
N PRO A 621 0.91 -9.37 28.26
CA PRO A 621 1.71 -8.31 28.86
C PRO A 621 1.33 -6.92 28.30
N ALA A 622 1.61 -5.88 29.08
CA ALA A 622 1.51 -4.52 28.57
C ALA A 622 2.54 -4.30 27.45
N PRO A 623 2.21 -3.52 26.42
CA PRO A 623 3.14 -3.22 25.35
C PRO A 623 4.35 -2.43 25.86
N SER A 624 5.56 -2.84 25.47
CA SER A 624 6.77 -2.03 25.60
C SER A 624 6.98 -1.19 24.33
N ARG A 625 8.04 -0.39 24.29
CA ARG A 625 8.35 0.43 23.11
C ARG A 625 8.38 -0.38 21.82
N ASP A 626 9.07 -1.52 21.84
CA ASP A 626 9.35 -2.31 20.63
C ASP A 626 8.63 -3.66 20.64
N GLU A 627 8.10 -4.12 21.76
CA GLU A 627 7.45 -5.41 21.91
C GLU A 627 6.00 -5.27 22.32
N PHE A 628 5.11 -5.88 21.58
CA PHE A 628 3.68 -5.96 21.86
C PHE A 628 3.07 -7.17 21.16
N ILE A 629 1.90 -7.58 21.59
CA ILE A 629 1.13 -8.63 20.91
C ILE A 629 0.30 -7.96 19.84
N TYR A 630 0.58 -8.31 18.60
CA TYR A 630 -0.20 -7.85 17.45
C TYR A 630 -1.40 -8.78 17.24
N VAL A 631 -2.60 -8.21 17.16
CA VAL A 631 -3.86 -8.95 17.04
C VAL A 631 -4.59 -8.55 15.78
N LYS A 632 -5.04 -9.53 15.02
CA LYS A 632 -6.01 -9.36 13.95
C LYS A 632 -7.16 -10.33 14.13
N SER A 633 -8.36 -9.94 13.73
CA SER A 633 -9.53 -10.81 13.81
C SER A 633 -10.48 -10.58 12.63
N GLY A 634 -11.32 -11.55 12.42
CA GLY A 634 -12.37 -11.54 11.43
C GLY A 634 -13.32 -12.71 11.62
N ARG A 635 -14.14 -13.00 10.63
CA ARG A 635 -15.10 -14.11 10.70
C ARG A 635 -14.98 -15.01 9.49
N SER A 636 -15.21 -16.30 9.74
CA SER A 636 -15.37 -17.30 8.70
C SER A 636 -16.72 -17.99 8.90
N LYS A 637 -17.65 -17.82 7.97
CA LYS A 637 -19.02 -18.36 8.07
C LYS A 637 -19.69 -18.04 9.42
N GLY A 638 -19.52 -16.80 9.88
CA GLY A 638 -20.07 -16.31 11.15
C GLY A 638 -19.21 -16.59 12.38
N ARG A 639 -18.28 -17.55 12.37
CA ARG A 639 -17.40 -17.90 13.50
C ARG A 639 -16.22 -16.93 13.59
N LEU A 640 -15.86 -16.51 14.78
CA LEU A 640 -14.69 -15.68 15.02
C LEU A 640 -13.41 -16.45 14.71
N VAL A 641 -12.49 -15.79 14.02
CA VAL A 641 -11.10 -16.23 13.82
C VAL A 641 -10.18 -15.10 14.27
N THR A 642 -9.22 -15.41 15.14
CA THR A 642 -8.29 -14.41 15.71
C THR A 642 -6.87 -14.88 15.52
N TYR A 643 -6.03 -13.99 15.00
CA TYR A 643 -4.60 -14.20 14.81
C TYR A 643 -3.84 -13.38 15.86
N LEU A 644 -2.95 -14.03 16.58
CA LEU A 644 -2.08 -13.44 17.58
C LEU A 644 -0.62 -13.62 17.18
N PHE A 645 0.13 -12.54 17.15
CA PHE A 645 1.55 -12.53 16.83
C PHE A 645 2.32 -12.07 18.05
N PHE A 646 3.15 -12.96 18.59
CA PHE A 646 3.87 -12.73 19.85
C PHE A 646 5.28 -12.20 19.59
N PRO A 647 5.83 -11.33 20.46
CA PRO A 647 7.19 -10.83 20.33
C PRO A 647 8.23 -11.93 20.62
N GLY A 648 7.94 -12.87 21.52
CA GLY A 648 8.85 -13.92 21.95
C GLY A 648 8.14 -15.23 22.32
N ASP A 649 8.93 -16.30 22.48
CA ASP A 649 8.42 -17.66 22.79
C ASP A 649 7.91 -17.78 24.25
N ASP A 650 8.44 -16.99 25.17
CA ASP A 650 8.10 -17.02 26.60
C ASP A 650 6.93 -16.10 26.97
N CYS A 651 6.31 -15.44 25.98
CA CYS A 651 5.25 -14.49 26.18
C CYS A 651 3.89 -15.20 26.33
N THR A 652 3.23 -15.11 27.49
CA THR A 652 1.87 -15.60 27.65
C THR A 652 0.90 -14.42 27.64
N ALA A 653 -0.07 -14.44 26.73
CA ALA A 653 -1.08 -13.40 26.59
C ALA A 653 -2.35 -13.70 27.38
N LYS A 654 -2.89 -12.65 28.03
CA LYS A 654 -4.29 -12.63 28.48
C LYS A 654 -5.05 -11.69 27.55
N ILE A 655 -6.00 -12.28 26.83
CA ILE A 655 -6.79 -11.59 25.81
C ILE A 655 -8.23 -11.58 26.25
N LYS A 656 -8.80 -10.39 26.36
CA LYS A 656 -10.22 -10.20 26.69
C LYS A 656 -11.03 -9.98 25.41
N PHE A 657 -12.10 -10.71 25.28
CA PHE A 657 -13.09 -10.56 24.23
C PHE A 657 -14.32 -9.86 24.79
N SER A 658 -14.86 -8.88 24.05
CA SER A 658 -16.10 -8.24 24.48
C SER A 658 -17.27 -9.23 24.45
N PRO A 659 -18.28 -9.08 25.33
CA PRO A 659 -19.45 -9.97 25.33
C PRO A 659 -20.25 -9.96 24.02
N GLU A 660 -20.17 -8.84 23.26
CA GLU A 660 -20.81 -8.69 21.96
C GLU A 660 -20.08 -9.52 20.88
N LEU A 661 -18.79 -9.78 21.07
CA LEU A 661 -18.00 -10.57 20.15
C LEU A 661 -18.08 -12.06 20.44
N LEU A 662 -17.91 -12.46 21.71
CA LEU A 662 -17.97 -13.84 22.21
C LEU A 662 -18.56 -13.94 23.59
N PRO A 663 -19.38 -15.00 23.90
CA PRO A 663 -19.81 -15.30 25.26
C PRO A 663 -18.62 -15.51 26.19
N GLY A 664 -18.76 -15.07 27.46
CA GLY A 664 -17.69 -15.15 28.47
C GLY A 664 -17.18 -16.56 28.81
N SER A 665 -17.92 -17.61 28.45
CA SER A 665 -17.56 -19.03 28.61
C SER A 665 -17.30 -19.75 27.27
N ALA A 666 -17.12 -19.01 26.19
CA ALA A 666 -16.86 -19.59 24.86
C ALA A 666 -15.58 -20.45 24.83
N LYS A 667 -15.55 -21.36 23.87
CA LYS A 667 -14.37 -22.19 23.59
C LYS A 667 -13.78 -21.80 22.28
N LEU A 668 -12.47 -21.66 22.26
CA LEU A 668 -11.67 -21.42 21.08
C LEU A 668 -10.77 -22.62 20.81
N THR A 669 -10.60 -22.98 19.55
CA THR A 669 -9.61 -23.99 19.12
C THR A 669 -8.40 -23.28 18.52
N GLU A 670 -7.21 -23.54 19.04
CA GLU A 670 -5.97 -23.11 18.40
C GLU A 670 -5.70 -24.05 17.22
N LEU A 671 -5.70 -23.50 16.01
CA LEU A 671 -5.78 -24.28 14.77
C LEU A 671 -4.50 -25.03 14.41
N MET A 672 -3.32 -24.56 14.87
CA MET A 672 -2.03 -25.21 14.57
C MET A 672 -1.77 -26.43 15.47
N SER A 673 -2.26 -26.39 16.71
CA SER A 673 -2.06 -27.45 17.72
C SER A 673 -3.34 -28.27 18.01
N ASN A 674 -4.50 -27.80 17.56
CA ASN A 674 -5.84 -28.30 17.93
C ASN A 674 -6.14 -28.24 19.45
N GLN A 675 -5.42 -27.42 20.20
CA GLN A 675 -5.68 -27.19 21.62
C GLN A 675 -6.97 -26.39 21.80
N VAL A 676 -7.83 -26.83 22.73
CA VAL A 676 -9.04 -26.08 23.11
C VAL A 676 -8.70 -25.16 24.29
N ILE A 677 -9.05 -23.89 24.13
CA ILE A 677 -8.90 -22.84 25.14
C ILE A 677 -10.32 -22.42 25.58
N THR A 678 -10.61 -22.54 26.85
CA THR A 678 -11.90 -22.08 27.41
C THR A 678 -11.72 -20.66 27.97
N LEU A 679 -12.63 -19.75 27.62
CA LEU A 679 -12.67 -18.42 28.21
C LEU A 679 -13.16 -18.50 29.65
N ILE A 680 -12.55 -17.72 30.54
CA ILE A 680 -13.00 -17.47 31.90
C ILE A 680 -13.31 -15.98 32.00
N ASP A 681 -14.58 -15.66 32.23
CA ASP A 681 -15.06 -14.25 32.28
C ASP A 681 -14.66 -13.44 31.03
N GLY A 682 -14.74 -14.07 29.86
CA GLY A 682 -14.38 -13.46 28.59
C GLY A 682 -12.86 -13.36 28.31
N ILE A 683 -12.02 -13.95 29.17
CA ILE A 683 -10.55 -13.88 29.05
C ILE A 683 -10.00 -15.24 28.61
N ALA A 684 -9.23 -15.24 27.53
CA ALA A 684 -8.41 -16.35 27.09
C ALA A 684 -6.96 -16.18 27.55
N THR A 685 -6.36 -17.25 28.07
CA THR A 685 -4.90 -17.31 28.29
C THR A 685 -4.26 -18.09 27.17
N VAL A 686 -3.44 -17.41 26.37
CA VAL A 686 -2.85 -17.94 25.13
C VAL A 686 -1.33 -17.90 25.22
N LYS A 687 -0.70 -19.01 24.91
CA LYS A 687 0.75 -19.10 24.77
C LYS A 687 1.13 -19.05 23.30
N PRO A 688 2.32 -18.55 22.95
CA PRO A 688 2.82 -18.63 21.58
C PRO A 688 2.94 -20.10 21.17
N GLY A 689 2.39 -20.39 20.02
CA GLY A 689 2.54 -21.66 19.35
C GLY A 689 3.69 -21.64 18.33
N ARG A 690 3.56 -22.46 17.30
CA ARG A 690 4.52 -22.50 16.20
C ARG A 690 4.65 -21.11 15.56
N PHE A 691 5.87 -20.73 15.20
CA PHE A 691 6.20 -19.44 14.59
C PHE A 691 5.94 -18.20 15.48
N LYS A 692 5.91 -18.36 16.79
CA LYS A 692 5.58 -17.31 17.77
C LYS A 692 4.21 -16.68 17.49
N MET A 693 3.24 -17.50 17.15
CA MET A 693 1.88 -17.03 16.87
C MET A 693 0.83 -18.07 17.31
N ALA A 694 -0.42 -17.65 17.35
CA ALA A 694 -1.57 -18.53 17.51
C ALA A 694 -2.70 -18.10 16.57
N VAL A 695 -3.42 -19.09 16.03
CA VAL A 695 -4.63 -18.86 15.22
C VAL A 695 -5.79 -19.53 15.93
N LEU A 696 -6.67 -18.71 16.51
CA LEU A 696 -7.80 -19.15 17.29
C LEU A 696 -9.07 -19.12 16.44
N SER A 697 -9.85 -20.18 16.45
CA SER A 697 -11.20 -20.22 15.87
C SER A 697 -12.21 -20.56 16.92
N GLU A 698 -13.35 -19.89 16.90
CA GLU A 698 -14.54 -20.30 17.67
C GLU A 698 -14.88 -21.75 17.33
N ALA A 699 -15.14 -22.56 18.39
CA ALA A 699 -15.34 -24.00 18.30
C ALA A 699 -16.63 -24.38 17.56
#